data_267b02cbf46feb028610327c989aaac8
#
_entry.id   267b02cbf46feb028610327c989aaac8
#
_cell.length_a   1.000
_cell.length_b   1.000
_cell.length_c   1.000
_cell.angle_alpha   90.00
_cell.angle_beta   90.00
_cell.angle_gamma   90.00
#
_symmetry.space_group_name_H-M   'P 1'
#
loop_
_entity.id
_entity.type
_entity.pdbx_description
1 polymer ?
#
loop_
_entity_poly.entity_id
_entity_poly.type
_entity_poly.pdbx_seq_one_letter_code
_entity_poly.pdbx_strand_id
1 'polypeptide(L)'
;MRATGSGQGRWGRGAAWLALVLAAACALPGCGRNPGGQLPEVGGEKLQASREEVQGFALVRAWPDQSEGSLAIALEFSRPLVGTQDFDALIQVEPAGGEGSGWSLSEDGRILRYPYVEAARDYRVSVAAGLLAADGSRLEQPWTQQVHTGELDPVAGFASQGSVLPARDSRGLPVVSVNVAEVDVEFLRVREAQLPAFFAQFQRGGRRSSWDLDNRYSGNVPLRELAEPVYLNRFVLGGERNERVLNYLPVQDIAQLQQPGLYFAVLRQVGQYGDSYDTAFFSVSDIGLHARAYKDSLYVHTASLRDGAPLKGVELRVLDGRGQPLLKAATDGNGNALLDYRLDAGHVLVARRDRDISLLPFNQPALDLSEFAVGGRPQAGFDVFAWSGRDLYRPGETVRVSALLRDADGRALPAPASGGQPLFLRLKQPDGRVFREARLQAAAQGYYLFEQELAADVPTGAWKLEFRTDPGSREAVQGMTLRIEEFLPERLKLDLSAPGQERLAPGQALNLRAEAAYLYGAPAAGNRLTARMSLALAREPVEGLPGYVFGDPTVELPGAPREVLDTELDAEGRVEVSLPLPEEVARPAVPVRVTVAASVHESGGRPVSRSLQRVLWPAPVLVGLRPLFDPEDGAPANGRAGFELLRVDAAGKPHPVQGLRVSLVRELRDYHWRYVDGGGWDYDYTRRFQQVETRQLDAGTSATRFDFAVEWGEYRIEVQDPVTGLTLRYPFHAGWSWGDDNRGPDARPDKVKLALDRTGYRAGDTLKVTVTPPQPGRGVLLVESDRLLYVQDIEVGGDGAASASFSIPVTADWERHDVYVSALLFRGGSASSAITPSRAIGAVHVPMARADRTVAVGLKVPEQMRPQ
;
A
#
# COMPACT_ATOMS: atom_id res chain seq x y z
N MET A 1 -54.56 25.91 -10.94
CA MET A 1 -55.46 25.38 -11.97
C MET A 1 -54.82 24.14 -12.52
N ARG A 2 -55.26 22.97 -12.09
CA ARG A 2 -55.95 21.91 -12.84
C ARG A 2 -55.24 21.55 -14.16
N ALA A 3 -54.86 20.34 -14.54
CA ALA A 3 -55.41 19.02 -14.20
C ALA A 3 -54.40 17.95 -14.66
N THR A 4 -54.17 16.90 -13.86
CA THR A 4 -54.53 15.49 -14.07
C THR A 4 -54.41 14.88 -15.46
N GLY A 5 -53.76 13.76 -15.58
CA GLY A 5 -53.85 12.84 -16.70
C GLY A 5 -52.95 11.61 -16.54
N SER A 6 -53.46 10.57 -15.93
CA SER A 6 -53.01 9.20 -15.85
C SER A 6 -52.96 8.53 -17.23
N GLY A 7 -51.97 7.65 -17.45
CA GLY A 7 -51.93 6.82 -18.66
C GLY A 7 -51.02 5.60 -18.44
N GLN A 8 -51.57 4.54 -17.86
CA GLN A 8 -51.05 3.17 -17.98
C GLN A 8 -51.23 2.69 -19.42
N GLY A 9 -50.28 2.01 -19.97
CA GLY A 9 -50.49 1.33 -21.23
C GLY A 9 -49.32 0.60 -21.85
N ARG A 10 -49.19 -0.69 -21.55
CA ARG A 10 -48.83 -1.75 -22.50
C ARG A 10 -47.39 -1.79 -23.04
N TRP A 11 -46.55 -2.48 -22.32
CA TRP A 11 -45.41 -3.22 -22.86
C TRP A 11 -45.91 -4.63 -23.27
N GLY A 12 -45.85 -4.90 -24.54
CA GLY A 12 -46.10 -6.23 -25.06
C GLY A 12 -46.14 -6.17 -26.61
N ARG A 13 -45.26 -6.94 -27.21
CA ARG A 13 -45.14 -7.17 -28.68
C ARG A 13 -44.15 -6.28 -29.43
N GLY A 14 -42.85 -6.49 -29.13
CA GLY A 14 -41.77 -5.94 -29.94
C GLY A 14 -40.52 -6.85 -30.03
N ALA A 15 -40.50 -7.91 -29.22
CA ALA A 15 -39.29 -8.78 -29.13
C ALA A 15 -39.29 -9.99 -30.10
N ALA A 16 -40.32 -10.23 -30.89
CA ALA A 16 -40.43 -11.40 -31.76
C ALA A 16 -40.00 -11.14 -33.22
N TRP A 17 -39.76 -9.90 -33.60
CA TRP A 17 -39.42 -9.53 -34.99
C TRP A 17 -37.91 -9.26 -35.24
N LEU A 18 -37.11 -9.11 -34.18
CA LEU A 18 -35.65 -8.93 -34.32
C LEU A 18 -34.87 -10.25 -34.46
N ALA A 19 -35.44 -11.38 -34.06
CA ALA A 19 -34.81 -12.68 -34.20
C ALA A 19 -34.95 -13.30 -35.59
N LEU A 20 -35.85 -12.83 -36.44
CA LEU A 20 -36.09 -13.39 -37.76
C LEU A 20 -35.36 -12.65 -38.91
N VAL A 21 -34.80 -11.46 -38.65
CA VAL A 21 -34.02 -10.71 -39.65
C VAL A 21 -32.53 -11.06 -39.59
N LEU A 22 -32.03 -11.59 -38.46
CA LEU A 22 -30.63 -12.05 -38.35
C LEU A 22 -30.39 -13.46 -38.91
N ALA A 23 -31.45 -14.27 -39.17
CA ALA A 23 -31.31 -15.61 -39.75
C ALA A 23 -31.34 -15.64 -41.28
N ALA A 24 -31.65 -14.54 -41.94
CA ALA A 24 -31.74 -14.48 -43.41
C ALA A 24 -30.54 -13.85 -44.12
N ALA A 25 -29.53 -13.38 -43.41
CA ALA A 25 -28.32 -12.77 -43.96
C ALA A 25 -27.13 -13.71 -44.17
N CYS A 26 -27.27 -14.99 -43.89
CA CYS A 26 -26.16 -15.97 -43.99
C CYS A 26 -26.23 -16.90 -45.20
N ALA A 27 -26.95 -16.55 -46.24
CA ALA A 27 -27.05 -17.37 -47.47
C ALA A 27 -26.82 -16.56 -48.74
N LEU A 28 -25.57 -16.12 -48.99
CA LEU A 28 -25.07 -15.83 -50.33
C LEU A 28 -23.62 -16.31 -50.43
N PRO A 29 -23.25 -17.04 -51.45
CA PRO A 29 -21.93 -17.62 -51.63
C PRO A 29 -21.00 -16.65 -52.42
N GLY A 30 -19.77 -16.56 -51.99
CA GLY A 30 -18.65 -16.23 -52.84
C GLY A 30 -17.95 -14.92 -52.63
N CYS A 31 -16.89 -14.95 -51.83
CA CYS A 31 -15.63 -14.25 -52.14
C CYS A 31 -14.49 -14.95 -51.39
N GLY A 32 -13.38 -15.12 -52.08
CA GLY A 32 -12.28 -16.02 -51.87
C GLY A 32 -11.67 -16.04 -50.44
N ARG A 33 -11.40 -17.26 -49.98
CA ARG A 33 -10.56 -17.54 -48.82
C ARG A 33 -9.10 -17.25 -49.15
N ASN A 34 -8.50 -16.26 -48.47
CA ASN A 34 -7.07 -16.31 -48.21
C ASN A 34 -6.85 -17.12 -46.92
N PRO A 35 -5.87 -18.00 -46.87
CA PRO A 35 -5.56 -18.76 -45.65
C PRO A 35 -4.70 -17.89 -44.74
N GLY A 36 -5.32 -17.02 -43.98
CA GLY A 36 -4.73 -16.36 -42.87
C GLY A 36 -4.78 -17.30 -41.64
N GLY A 37 -3.64 -17.54 -41.03
CA GLY A 37 -3.51 -18.44 -39.89
C GLY A 37 -4.47 -18.08 -38.76
N GLN A 38 -5.10 -19.09 -38.24
CA GLN A 38 -5.85 -19.03 -37.00
C GLN A 38 -4.86 -18.75 -35.88
N LEU A 39 -5.05 -17.58 -35.24
CA LEU A 39 -4.48 -17.37 -33.91
C LEU A 39 -4.99 -18.48 -33.00
N PRO A 40 -4.12 -19.11 -32.22
CA PRO A 40 -4.59 -20.10 -31.25
C PRO A 40 -5.42 -19.35 -30.19
N GLU A 41 -6.70 -19.67 -30.12
CA GLU A 41 -7.51 -19.37 -28.94
C GLU A 41 -6.86 -20.08 -27.73
N VAL A 42 -6.21 -19.33 -26.89
CA VAL A 42 -5.78 -19.80 -25.56
C VAL A 42 -7.02 -19.87 -24.68
N GLY A 43 -7.77 -20.95 -24.82
CA GLY A 43 -8.97 -21.17 -24.03
C GLY A 43 -8.62 -21.55 -22.60
N GLY A 44 -8.98 -20.69 -21.65
CA GLY A 44 -8.86 -20.98 -20.22
C GLY A 44 -9.57 -22.29 -19.79
N GLU A 45 -10.58 -22.74 -20.51
CA GLU A 45 -11.27 -24.04 -20.26
C GLU A 45 -10.41 -25.29 -20.56
N LYS A 46 -9.52 -25.25 -21.53
CA LYS A 46 -8.60 -26.38 -21.81
C LYS A 46 -7.51 -26.54 -20.74
N LEU A 47 -7.18 -25.47 -20.02
CA LEU A 47 -6.19 -25.51 -18.95
C LEU A 47 -6.73 -26.13 -17.66
N GLN A 48 -8.01 -25.95 -17.36
CA GLN A 48 -8.66 -26.63 -16.24
C GLN A 48 -8.83 -28.12 -16.49
N ALA A 49 -9.23 -28.53 -17.72
CA ALA A 49 -9.39 -29.93 -18.07
C ALA A 49 -8.07 -30.73 -17.97
N SER A 50 -6.92 -30.12 -18.32
CA SER A 50 -5.62 -30.82 -18.20
C SER A 50 -5.16 -30.99 -16.74
N ARG A 51 -5.65 -30.20 -15.80
CA ARG A 51 -5.35 -30.32 -14.34
C ARG A 51 -6.11 -31.50 -13.70
N GLU A 52 -7.32 -31.80 -14.16
CA GLU A 52 -8.16 -32.85 -13.59
C GLU A 52 -7.77 -34.25 -14.08
N GLU A 53 -7.05 -34.39 -15.21
CA GLU A 53 -6.64 -35.67 -15.76
C GLU A 53 -5.33 -36.23 -15.17
N VAL A 54 -4.53 -35.43 -14.44
CA VAL A 54 -3.25 -35.89 -13.90
C VAL A 54 -3.44 -36.54 -12.53
N GLN A 55 -3.43 -37.89 -12.52
CA GLN A 55 -3.40 -38.64 -11.26
C GLN A 55 -2.00 -38.57 -10.62
N GLY A 56 -1.91 -37.95 -9.41
CA GLY A 56 -0.67 -37.87 -8.66
C GLY A 56 0.04 -36.53 -8.78
N PHE A 57 1.26 -36.44 -8.27
CA PHE A 57 2.09 -35.28 -8.38
C PHE A 57 2.97 -35.33 -9.62
N ALA A 58 2.79 -34.38 -10.52
CA ALA A 58 3.51 -34.31 -11.79
C ALA A 58 3.71 -32.86 -12.24
N LEU A 59 4.69 -32.64 -13.12
CA LEU A 59 4.80 -31.45 -13.93
C LEU A 59 3.72 -31.49 -15.03
N VAL A 60 2.89 -30.42 -15.10
CA VAL A 60 1.79 -30.30 -16.06
C VAL A 60 2.30 -29.77 -17.40
N ARG A 61 3.09 -28.70 -17.36
CA ARG A 61 3.65 -28.04 -18.54
C ARG A 61 4.84 -27.14 -18.22
N ALA A 62 5.61 -26.85 -19.26
CA ALA A 62 6.64 -25.81 -19.28
C ALA A 62 6.41 -24.89 -20.48
N TRP A 63 6.49 -23.57 -20.30
CA TRP A 63 6.28 -22.60 -21.37
C TRP A 63 7.08 -21.30 -21.14
N PRO A 64 7.36 -20.53 -22.21
CA PRO A 64 7.90 -19.18 -22.06
C PRO A 64 6.78 -18.24 -21.55
N ASP A 65 7.07 -17.45 -20.53
CA ASP A 65 6.12 -16.57 -19.89
C ASP A 65 6.63 -15.13 -19.83
N GLN A 66 5.79 -14.18 -20.25
CA GLN A 66 6.07 -12.73 -20.25
C GLN A 66 5.12 -11.96 -19.33
N SER A 67 4.27 -12.64 -18.55
CA SER A 67 3.17 -12.02 -17.80
C SER A 67 3.64 -11.04 -16.71
N GLU A 68 4.87 -11.18 -16.22
CA GLU A 68 5.44 -10.30 -15.17
C GLU A 68 6.52 -9.33 -15.71
N GLY A 69 6.49 -9.01 -17.00
CA GLY A 69 7.34 -8.00 -17.62
C GLY A 69 8.79 -8.43 -17.92
N SER A 70 9.25 -9.57 -17.42
CA SER A 70 10.49 -10.24 -17.82
C SER A 70 10.18 -11.57 -18.49
N LEU A 71 10.94 -11.88 -19.54
CA LEU A 71 10.82 -13.21 -20.16
C LEU A 71 11.35 -14.26 -19.18
N ALA A 72 10.53 -15.25 -18.91
CA ALA A 72 10.81 -16.33 -17.98
C ALA A 72 10.45 -17.69 -18.60
N ILE A 73 11.00 -18.76 -18.06
CA ILE A 73 10.48 -20.11 -18.26
C ILE A 73 9.60 -20.44 -17.05
N ALA A 74 8.35 -20.75 -17.28
CA ALA A 74 7.41 -21.13 -16.26
C ALA A 74 7.15 -22.64 -16.29
N LEU A 75 7.10 -23.27 -15.10
CA LEU A 75 6.82 -24.69 -14.87
C LEU A 75 5.58 -24.79 -13.99
N GLU A 76 4.52 -25.43 -14.47
CA GLU A 76 3.30 -25.65 -13.71
C GLU A 76 3.22 -27.08 -13.19
N PHE A 77 2.94 -27.24 -11.91
CA PHE A 77 2.81 -28.51 -11.23
C PHE A 77 1.37 -28.81 -10.85
N SER A 78 0.99 -30.09 -10.85
CA SER A 78 -0.37 -30.55 -10.50
C SER A 78 -0.73 -30.24 -9.03
N ARG A 79 0.27 -30.05 -8.16
CA ARG A 79 0.11 -29.76 -6.73
C ARG A 79 1.03 -28.63 -6.29
N PRO A 80 0.67 -27.88 -5.23
CA PRO A 80 1.56 -26.87 -4.67
C PRO A 80 2.90 -27.47 -4.22
N LEU A 81 3.98 -26.76 -4.46
CA LEU A 81 5.33 -27.18 -4.09
C LEU A 81 5.69 -26.74 -2.65
N VAL A 82 6.61 -27.46 -2.06
CA VAL A 82 7.29 -26.99 -0.84
C VAL A 82 8.26 -25.86 -1.24
N GLY A 83 7.99 -24.64 -0.85
CA GLY A 83 8.80 -23.46 -1.24
C GLY A 83 10.21 -23.42 -0.63
N THR A 84 10.51 -24.30 0.35
CA THR A 84 11.78 -24.33 1.07
C THR A 84 12.83 -25.26 0.48
N GLN A 85 12.46 -26.04 -0.55
CA GLN A 85 13.41 -26.96 -1.18
C GLN A 85 14.39 -26.21 -2.09
N ASP A 86 15.55 -26.80 -2.31
CA ASP A 86 16.57 -26.26 -3.20
C ASP A 86 16.19 -26.54 -4.66
N PHE A 87 15.51 -25.58 -5.28
CA PHE A 87 15.09 -25.71 -6.66
C PHE A 87 16.28 -25.74 -7.64
N ASP A 88 17.37 -25.05 -7.35
CA ASP A 88 18.54 -25.02 -8.25
C ASP A 88 19.25 -26.37 -8.28
N ALA A 89 19.21 -27.14 -7.20
CA ALA A 89 19.74 -28.47 -7.16
C ALA A 89 18.83 -29.51 -7.86
N LEU A 90 17.53 -29.24 -7.92
CA LEU A 90 16.52 -30.18 -8.44
C LEU A 90 16.07 -29.87 -9.87
N ILE A 91 16.25 -28.63 -10.32
CA ILE A 91 15.79 -28.19 -11.64
C ILE A 91 16.92 -27.44 -12.34
N GLN A 92 17.33 -27.97 -13.49
CA GLN A 92 18.39 -27.39 -14.31
C GLN A 92 17.84 -26.81 -15.60
N VAL A 93 18.32 -25.63 -15.95
CA VAL A 93 18.00 -24.93 -17.20
C VAL A 93 19.31 -24.74 -17.98
N GLU A 94 19.37 -25.29 -19.19
CA GLU A 94 20.52 -25.21 -20.07
C GLU A 94 20.14 -24.59 -21.42
N PRO A 95 20.83 -23.53 -21.85
CA PRO A 95 21.87 -22.81 -21.14
C PRO A 95 21.30 -22.07 -19.93
N ALA A 96 22.14 -21.70 -18.97
CA ALA A 96 21.70 -20.91 -17.82
C ALA A 96 21.13 -19.55 -18.29
N GLY A 97 20.18 -19.02 -17.55
CA GLY A 97 19.67 -17.66 -17.76
C GLY A 97 20.72 -16.58 -17.50
N GLY A 98 20.34 -15.33 -17.72
CA GLY A 98 21.18 -14.16 -17.47
C GLY A 98 21.54 -13.97 -15.99
N GLU A 99 22.39 -13.01 -15.72
CA GLU A 99 22.79 -12.65 -14.35
C GLU A 99 21.54 -12.33 -13.52
N GLY A 100 21.36 -13.09 -12.45
CA GLY A 100 20.20 -12.95 -11.59
C GLY A 100 19.08 -13.95 -11.81
N SER A 101 19.18 -14.88 -12.75
CA SER A 101 18.22 -15.97 -12.87
C SER A 101 18.17 -16.81 -11.60
N GLY A 102 16.96 -17.16 -11.19
CA GLY A 102 16.71 -18.01 -10.03
C GLY A 102 15.21 -18.33 -9.97
N TRP A 103 14.86 -19.42 -9.29
CA TRP A 103 13.49 -19.86 -9.23
C TRP A 103 12.64 -19.01 -8.28
N SER A 104 11.51 -18.51 -8.75
CA SER A 104 10.47 -17.90 -7.95
C SER A 104 9.21 -18.74 -7.98
N LEU A 105 8.56 -18.90 -6.82
CA LEU A 105 7.34 -19.69 -6.68
C LEU A 105 6.12 -18.75 -6.60
N SER A 106 5.08 -19.03 -7.38
CA SER A 106 3.82 -18.28 -7.34
C SER A 106 3.12 -18.38 -5.97
N GLU A 107 2.20 -17.47 -5.70
CA GLU A 107 1.44 -17.43 -4.43
C GLU A 107 0.66 -18.72 -4.16
N ASP A 108 0.10 -19.35 -5.22
CA ASP A 108 -0.60 -20.62 -5.12
C ASP A 108 0.34 -21.83 -4.99
N GLY A 109 1.65 -21.60 -5.02
CA GLY A 109 2.68 -22.60 -4.88
C GLY A 109 2.80 -23.59 -6.05
N ARG A 110 2.14 -23.36 -7.20
CA ARG A 110 2.06 -24.33 -8.30
C ARG A 110 2.93 -23.98 -9.49
N ILE A 111 3.32 -22.74 -9.65
CA ILE A 111 4.11 -22.27 -10.79
C ILE A 111 5.48 -21.82 -10.29
N LEU A 112 6.52 -22.45 -10.83
CA LEU A 112 7.89 -21.99 -10.70
C LEU A 112 8.27 -21.18 -11.93
N ARG A 113 8.88 -20.01 -11.72
CA ARG A 113 9.35 -19.12 -12.78
C ARG A 113 10.86 -18.97 -12.70
N TYR A 114 11.51 -19.06 -13.84
CA TYR A 114 12.92 -18.84 -14.03
C TYR A 114 13.11 -17.61 -14.95
N PRO A 115 13.26 -16.41 -14.40
CA PRO A 115 13.32 -15.16 -15.16
C PRO A 115 14.68 -14.95 -15.84
N TYR A 116 14.79 -13.86 -16.64
CA TYR A 116 15.99 -13.42 -17.35
C TYR A 116 16.57 -14.42 -18.34
N VAL A 117 15.71 -15.17 -18.98
CA VAL A 117 16.07 -15.98 -20.14
C VAL A 117 16.08 -15.12 -21.40
N GLU A 118 16.93 -15.47 -22.37
CA GLU A 118 17.02 -14.74 -23.64
C GLU A 118 15.84 -15.08 -24.54
N ALA A 119 15.38 -14.11 -25.30
CA ALA A 119 14.32 -14.30 -26.28
C ALA A 119 14.85 -15.04 -27.52
N ALA A 120 13.96 -15.70 -28.24
CA ALA A 120 14.24 -16.46 -29.46
C ALA A 120 15.37 -17.51 -29.27
N ARG A 121 15.42 -18.18 -28.15
CA ARG A 121 16.42 -19.16 -27.77
C ARG A 121 15.79 -20.47 -27.29
N ASP A 122 16.47 -21.59 -27.53
CA ASP A 122 16.08 -22.90 -27.02
C ASP A 122 16.74 -23.18 -25.68
N TYR A 123 15.92 -23.59 -24.71
CA TYR A 123 16.35 -23.99 -23.38
C TYR A 123 15.94 -25.44 -23.12
N ARG A 124 16.86 -26.22 -22.53
CA ARG A 124 16.54 -27.55 -22.01
C ARG A 124 16.28 -27.42 -20.51
N VAL A 125 15.08 -27.76 -20.11
CA VAL A 125 14.69 -27.78 -18.69
C VAL A 125 14.64 -29.23 -18.23
N SER A 126 15.35 -29.56 -17.17
CA SER A 126 15.40 -30.90 -16.57
C SER A 126 15.00 -30.81 -15.10
N VAL A 127 13.98 -31.57 -14.72
CA VAL A 127 13.48 -31.67 -13.34
C VAL A 127 13.85 -33.05 -12.80
N ALA A 128 14.61 -33.10 -11.72
CA ALA A 128 15.02 -34.33 -11.07
C ALA A 128 13.86 -35.01 -10.33
N ALA A 129 13.91 -36.32 -10.20
CA ALA A 129 13.03 -37.03 -9.28
C ALA A 129 13.26 -36.58 -7.83
N GLY A 130 12.22 -36.62 -7.01
CA GLY A 130 12.34 -36.27 -5.60
C GLY A 130 11.87 -34.86 -5.22
N LEU A 131 11.48 -34.02 -6.21
CA LEU A 131 10.85 -32.73 -5.94
C LEU A 131 9.61 -32.94 -5.04
N LEU A 132 9.42 -32.10 -4.02
CA LEU A 132 8.39 -32.25 -3.00
C LEU A 132 7.20 -31.32 -3.24
N ALA A 133 6.01 -31.88 -3.20
CA ALA A 133 4.77 -31.11 -3.08
C ALA A 133 4.42 -30.86 -1.61
N ALA A 134 3.63 -29.82 -1.34
CA ALA A 134 3.24 -29.41 0.01
C ALA A 134 2.47 -30.49 0.79
N ASP A 135 1.81 -31.42 0.11
CA ASP A 135 1.12 -32.57 0.71
C ASP A 135 2.08 -33.75 1.03
N GLY A 136 3.37 -33.58 0.77
CA GLY A 136 4.41 -34.58 1.01
C GLY A 136 4.57 -35.61 -0.09
N SER A 137 3.82 -35.50 -1.20
CA SER A 137 4.06 -36.31 -2.38
C SER A 137 5.35 -35.93 -3.09
N ARG A 138 5.98 -36.88 -3.77
CA ARG A 138 7.26 -36.66 -4.48
C ARG A 138 7.09 -36.88 -5.97
N LEU A 139 7.82 -36.11 -6.78
CA LEU A 139 7.94 -36.41 -8.19
C LEU A 139 8.70 -37.72 -8.37
N GLU A 140 8.03 -38.75 -8.86
CA GLU A 140 8.61 -40.10 -8.93
C GLU A 140 9.59 -40.28 -10.09
N GLN A 141 9.31 -39.60 -11.22
CA GLN A 141 10.13 -39.72 -12.44
C GLN A 141 10.74 -38.36 -12.80
N PRO A 142 12.00 -38.35 -13.27
CA PRO A 142 12.60 -37.15 -13.80
C PRO A 142 11.89 -36.72 -15.09
N TRP A 143 11.89 -35.44 -15.36
CA TRP A 143 11.25 -34.86 -16.54
C TRP A 143 12.24 -33.94 -17.27
N THR A 144 12.22 -33.93 -18.60
CA THR A 144 13.05 -33.07 -19.43
C THR A 144 12.29 -32.62 -20.66
N GLN A 145 12.34 -31.33 -20.97
CA GLN A 145 11.71 -30.75 -22.16
C GLN A 145 12.57 -29.63 -22.72
N GLN A 146 12.49 -29.41 -24.04
CA GLN A 146 12.96 -28.17 -24.67
C GLN A 146 11.85 -27.13 -24.65
N VAL A 147 12.21 -25.92 -24.21
CA VAL A 147 11.33 -24.75 -24.20
C VAL A 147 11.97 -23.72 -25.13
N HIS A 148 11.27 -23.36 -26.19
CA HIS A 148 11.70 -22.26 -27.07
C HIS A 148 11.09 -20.96 -26.59
N THR A 149 11.92 -19.97 -26.29
CA THR A 149 11.48 -18.63 -25.94
C THR A 149 11.14 -17.87 -27.21
N GLY A 150 9.92 -17.33 -27.30
CA GLY A 150 9.49 -16.53 -28.44
C GLY A 150 10.23 -15.18 -28.52
N GLU A 151 9.94 -14.43 -29.57
CA GLU A 151 10.32 -13.01 -29.68
C GLU A 151 9.54 -12.19 -28.63
N LEU A 152 10.14 -11.10 -28.17
CA LEU A 152 9.41 -10.14 -27.34
C LEU A 152 8.37 -9.39 -28.19
N ASP A 153 7.22 -9.08 -27.61
CA ASP A 153 6.18 -8.33 -28.30
C ASP A 153 6.64 -6.91 -28.62
N PRO A 154 6.34 -6.39 -29.83
CA PRO A 154 6.72 -5.04 -30.19
C PRO A 154 6.00 -3.99 -29.34
N VAL A 155 6.74 -3.18 -28.60
CA VAL A 155 6.21 -2.12 -27.74
C VAL A 155 7.03 -0.83 -27.94
N ALA A 156 6.34 0.30 -28.03
CA ALA A 156 6.96 1.62 -27.89
C ALA A 156 6.04 2.57 -27.13
N GLY A 157 6.62 3.36 -26.23
CA GLY A 157 5.88 4.32 -25.42
C GLY A 157 6.80 5.31 -24.72
N PHE A 158 6.24 6.42 -24.23
CA PHE A 158 7.01 7.40 -23.46
C PHE A 158 7.40 6.83 -22.09
N ALA A 159 8.67 7.00 -21.73
CA ALA A 159 9.17 6.56 -20.43
C ALA A 159 8.78 7.48 -19.26
N SER A 160 8.18 8.65 -19.53
CA SER A 160 7.73 9.60 -18.52
C SER A 160 6.40 10.24 -18.90
N GLN A 161 5.57 10.50 -17.89
CA GLN A 161 4.22 11.07 -18.04
C GLN A 161 4.16 12.50 -17.50
N GLY A 162 4.74 13.43 -18.18
CA GLY A 162 4.80 14.83 -17.76
C GLY A 162 6.15 15.19 -17.15
N SER A 163 6.86 16.07 -17.80
CA SER A 163 8.22 16.42 -17.42
C SER A 163 8.53 17.86 -17.81
N VAL A 164 9.27 18.50 -16.93
CA VAL A 164 10.02 19.69 -17.32
C VAL A 164 11.36 19.20 -17.84
N LEU A 165 11.60 19.34 -19.13
CA LEU A 165 12.91 19.03 -19.74
C LEU A 165 13.81 20.24 -19.54
N PRO A 166 15.04 20.07 -19.04
CA PRO A 166 16.01 21.15 -18.98
C PRO A 166 16.24 21.77 -20.37
N ALA A 167 16.24 23.09 -20.45
CA ALA A 167 16.42 23.83 -21.70
C ALA A 167 17.81 23.62 -22.34
N ARG A 168 18.79 23.14 -21.57
CA ARG A 168 20.13 22.76 -22.02
C ARG A 168 20.53 21.45 -21.36
N ASP A 169 21.41 20.71 -22.05
CA ASP A 169 21.92 19.40 -21.61
C ASP A 169 20.82 18.32 -21.42
N SER A 170 19.63 18.55 -21.99
CA SER A 170 18.58 17.54 -22.08
C SER A 170 19.00 16.48 -23.11
N ARG A 171 18.85 15.21 -22.77
CA ARG A 171 19.01 14.13 -23.76
C ARG A 171 17.84 14.04 -24.74
N GLY A 172 16.75 14.74 -24.49
CA GLY A 172 15.52 14.67 -25.24
C GLY A 172 14.37 14.00 -24.49
N LEU A 173 13.27 13.77 -25.21
CA LEU A 173 12.09 13.10 -24.64
C LEU A 173 12.30 11.58 -24.64
N PRO A 174 12.29 10.90 -23.47
CA PRO A 174 12.62 9.49 -23.38
C PRO A 174 11.48 8.60 -23.90
N VAL A 175 11.80 7.65 -24.75
CA VAL A 175 10.92 6.62 -25.33
C VAL A 175 11.53 5.25 -25.10
N VAL A 176 10.77 4.37 -24.48
CA VAL A 176 11.13 2.95 -24.36
C VAL A 176 10.64 2.21 -25.59
N SER A 177 11.48 1.36 -26.16
CA SER A 177 11.09 0.50 -27.27
C SER A 177 11.60 -0.93 -27.08
N VAL A 178 10.84 -1.89 -27.61
CA VAL A 178 11.18 -3.29 -27.79
C VAL A 178 10.70 -3.68 -29.18
N ASN A 179 11.57 -4.20 -30.03
CA ASN A 179 11.22 -4.67 -31.38
C ASN A 179 10.48 -3.64 -32.27
N VAL A 180 10.61 -2.35 -32.00
CA VAL A 180 10.03 -1.24 -32.77
C VAL A 180 11.15 -0.38 -33.31
N ALA A 181 11.29 -0.34 -34.63
CA ALA A 181 12.37 0.41 -35.30
C ALA A 181 12.02 1.89 -35.51
N GLU A 182 10.75 2.21 -35.65
CA GLU A 182 10.32 3.57 -35.99
C GLU A 182 9.01 3.94 -35.29
N VAL A 183 8.88 5.22 -34.94
CA VAL A 183 7.65 5.79 -34.37
C VAL A 183 7.33 7.12 -35.07
N ASP A 184 6.06 7.38 -35.30
CA ASP A 184 5.56 8.68 -35.71
C ASP A 184 5.14 9.47 -34.46
N VAL A 185 5.68 10.69 -34.29
CA VAL A 185 5.35 11.54 -33.15
C VAL A 185 4.87 12.90 -33.60
N GLU A 186 3.64 13.25 -33.24
CA GLU A 186 3.05 14.56 -33.42
C GLU A 186 3.20 15.38 -32.12
N PHE A 187 3.73 16.61 -32.26
CA PHE A 187 3.89 17.56 -31.19
C PHE A 187 2.90 18.69 -31.32
N LEU A 188 2.12 18.94 -30.29
CA LEU A 188 1.16 20.03 -30.22
C LEU A 188 1.57 20.98 -29.11
N ARG A 189 1.49 22.30 -29.32
CA ARG A 189 1.72 23.30 -28.29
C ARG A 189 0.39 23.71 -27.66
N VAL A 190 0.24 23.55 -26.38
CA VAL A 190 -0.96 23.93 -25.63
C VAL A 190 -1.03 25.45 -25.51
N ARG A 191 -2.18 26.04 -25.83
CA ARG A 191 -2.39 27.49 -25.71
C ARG A 191 -2.46 27.88 -24.23
N GLU A 192 -1.74 28.94 -23.82
CA GLU A 192 -1.64 29.33 -22.42
C GLU A 192 -3.02 29.55 -21.76
N ALA A 193 -3.95 30.20 -22.47
CA ALA A 193 -5.31 30.40 -21.98
C ALA A 193 -6.11 29.08 -21.82
N GLN A 194 -5.67 28.00 -22.43
CA GLN A 194 -6.33 26.70 -22.40
C GLN A 194 -5.67 25.72 -21.40
N LEU A 195 -4.61 26.13 -20.72
CA LEU A 195 -3.89 25.26 -19.76
C LEU A 195 -4.80 24.61 -18.71
N PRO A 196 -5.71 25.33 -18.01
CA PRO A 196 -6.59 24.71 -17.06
C PRO A 196 -7.55 23.70 -17.71
N ALA A 197 -8.13 24.01 -18.86
CA ALA A 197 -8.99 23.09 -19.59
C ALA A 197 -8.22 21.86 -20.10
N PHE A 198 -6.97 22.05 -20.54
CA PHE A 198 -6.08 20.96 -20.92
C PHE A 198 -5.82 20.01 -19.74
N PHE A 199 -5.39 20.54 -18.59
CA PHE A 199 -5.11 19.72 -17.42
C PHE A 199 -6.35 19.11 -16.76
N ALA A 200 -7.53 19.71 -16.94
CA ALA A 200 -8.78 19.09 -16.51
C ALA A 200 -9.06 17.78 -17.29
N GLN A 201 -8.66 17.72 -18.55
CA GLN A 201 -8.88 16.57 -19.43
C GLN A 201 -7.69 15.63 -19.51
N PHE A 202 -6.46 16.16 -19.53
CA PHE A 202 -5.21 15.41 -19.68
C PHE A 202 -4.35 15.50 -18.43
N GLN A 203 -4.82 14.90 -17.32
CA GLN A 203 -4.12 14.96 -16.04
C GLN A 203 -2.78 14.22 -16.07
N ARG A 204 -2.69 13.15 -16.86
CA ARG A 204 -1.47 12.34 -17.04
C ARG A 204 -1.28 11.99 -18.51
N GLY A 205 -0.04 11.73 -18.90
CA GLY A 205 0.28 11.05 -20.14
C GLY A 205 -0.23 9.61 -20.13
N GLY A 206 0.09 8.84 -21.15
CA GLY A 206 -0.22 7.42 -21.26
C GLY A 206 -1.06 7.08 -22.49
N ARG A 207 -1.49 5.82 -22.56
CA ARG A 207 -2.22 5.30 -23.72
C ARG A 207 -3.61 5.88 -23.82
N ARG A 208 -3.97 6.35 -25.02
CA ARG A 208 -5.27 6.95 -25.32
C ARG A 208 -5.79 6.45 -26.67
N SER A 209 -7.10 6.44 -26.81
CA SER A 209 -7.76 6.19 -28.08
C SER A 209 -7.93 7.47 -28.89
N SER A 210 -8.21 7.34 -30.20
CA SER A 210 -8.61 8.49 -31.03
C SER A 210 -9.86 9.19 -30.49
N TRP A 211 -10.76 8.45 -29.86
CA TRP A 211 -11.95 8.97 -29.19
C TRP A 211 -11.63 9.91 -28.04
N ASP A 212 -10.61 9.58 -27.24
CA ASP A 212 -10.18 10.42 -26.09
C ASP A 212 -9.56 11.74 -26.57
N LEU A 213 -8.97 11.77 -27.77
CA LEU A 213 -8.32 12.95 -28.30
C LEU A 213 -9.28 13.89 -29.05
N ASP A 214 -10.27 13.36 -29.77
CA ASP A 214 -11.10 14.12 -30.69
C ASP A 214 -12.61 14.09 -30.42
N ASN A 215 -13.08 13.36 -29.40
CA ASN A 215 -14.51 13.13 -29.17
C ASN A 215 -15.20 14.23 -28.35
N ARG A 216 -16.22 14.85 -28.92
CA ARG A 216 -17.05 15.86 -28.26
C ARG A 216 -18.24 15.27 -27.46
N TYR A 217 -18.60 14.00 -27.67
CA TYR A 217 -19.80 13.43 -27.08
C TYR A 217 -19.67 13.12 -25.57
N SER A 218 -18.43 13.01 -25.07
CA SER A 218 -18.14 12.79 -23.65
C SER A 218 -18.05 14.08 -22.81
N GLY A 219 -18.33 15.26 -23.42
CA GLY A 219 -18.11 16.57 -22.79
C GLY A 219 -16.65 17.04 -22.84
N ASN A 220 -15.78 16.31 -23.54
CA ASN A 220 -14.38 16.67 -23.73
C ASN A 220 -14.25 17.76 -24.79
N VAL A 221 -13.24 18.63 -24.62
CA VAL A 221 -12.84 19.59 -25.65
C VAL A 221 -11.85 18.89 -26.58
N PRO A 222 -12.05 18.90 -27.92
CA PRO A 222 -11.11 18.31 -28.84
C PRO A 222 -9.70 18.87 -28.65
N LEU A 223 -8.69 18.00 -28.70
CA LEU A 223 -7.30 18.39 -28.48
C LEU A 223 -6.86 19.56 -29.37
N ARG A 224 -7.32 19.63 -30.64
CA ARG A 224 -7.01 20.72 -31.57
C ARG A 224 -7.62 22.08 -31.21
N GLU A 225 -8.59 22.12 -30.32
CA GLU A 225 -9.11 23.36 -29.73
C GLU A 225 -8.26 23.81 -28.53
N LEU A 226 -7.61 22.90 -27.84
CA LEU A 226 -6.74 23.19 -26.69
C LEU A 226 -5.29 23.48 -27.11
N ALA A 227 -4.83 22.84 -28.18
CA ALA A 227 -3.45 22.88 -28.62
C ALA A 227 -3.35 23.04 -30.16
N GLU A 228 -2.23 23.55 -30.62
CA GLU A 228 -1.92 23.69 -32.06
C GLU A 228 -0.80 22.71 -32.46
N PRO A 229 -0.93 21.93 -33.52
CA PRO A 229 0.15 21.10 -34.04
C PRO A 229 1.29 21.98 -34.51
N VAL A 230 2.50 21.68 -34.03
CA VAL A 230 3.71 22.48 -34.35
C VAL A 230 4.76 21.67 -35.10
N TYR A 231 4.79 20.35 -34.89
CA TYR A 231 5.76 19.48 -35.53
C TYR A 231 5.27 18.04 -35.61
N LEU A 232 5.51 17.37 -36.72
CA LEU A 232 5.25 15.94 -36.89
C LEU A 232 6.45 15.33 -37.61
N ASN A 233 6.99 14.26 -37.10
CA ASN A 233 8.08 13.56 -37.75
C ASN A 233 8.08 12.07 -37.38
N ARG A 234 8.74 11.30 -38.23
CA ARG A 234 9.12 9.91 -37.97
C ARG A 234 10.50 9.87 -37.36
N PHE A 235 10.61 9.15 -36.24
CA PHE A 235 11.86 8.96 -35.53
C PHE A 235 12.28 7.50 -35.60
N VAL A 236 13.56 7.30 -35.97
CA VAL A 236 14.20 5.99 -35.93
C VAL A 236 14.65 5.71 -34.49
N LEU A 237 14.27 4.56 -33.96
CA LEU A 237 14.66 4.09 -32.63
C LEU A 237 15.83 3.13 -32.79
N GLY A 238 16.81 3.25 -31.91
CA GLY A 238 17.91 2.32 -31.79
C GLY A 238 17.52 1.11 -30.92
N GLY A 239 18.29 0.05 -31.01
CA GLY A 239 18.18 -1.16 -30.19
C GLY A 239 18.36 -2.42 -31.01
N GLU A 240 18.87 -3.48 -30.39
CA GLU A 240 18.91 -4.81 -30.98
C GLU A 240 17.55 -5.51 -30.84
N ARG A 241 17.37 -6.57 -31.63
CA ARG A 241 16.16 -7.37 -31.60
C ARG A 241 16.03 -8.03 -30.22
N ASN A 242 14.81 -7.98 -29.66
CA ASN A 242 14.47 -8.49 -28.33
C ASN A 242 15.17 -7.78 -27.15
N GLU A 243 15.69 -6.59 -27.41
CA GLU A 243 16.29 -5.74 -26.38
C GLU A 243 15.34 -4.59 -26.04
N ARG A 244 15.19 -4.32 -24.75
CA ARG A 244 14.48 -3.14 -24.27
C ARG A 244 15.44 -1.97 -24.21
N VAL A 245 15.19 -0.97 -25.03
CA VAL A 245 16.07 0.19 -25.17
C VAL A 245 15.36 1.47 -24.80
N LEU A 246 16.06 2.34 -24.07
CA LEU A 246 15.62 3.70 -23.82
C LEU A 246 16.23 4.62 -24.88
N ASN A 247 15.38 5.13 -25.77
CA ASN A 247 15.72 6.08 -26.80
C ASN A 247 15.36 7.49 -26.33
N TYR A 248 16.04 8.51 -26.88
CA TYR A 248 15.75 9.91 -26.59
C TYR A 248 15.42 10.65 -27.87
N LEU A 249 14.19 11.16 -27.99
CA LEU A 249 13.81 12.00 -29.11
C LEU A 249 14.45 13.38 -28.97
N PRO A 250 15.22 13.87 -29.95
CA PRO A 250 16.05 15.06 -29.81
C PRO A 250 15.20 16.37 -29.93
N VAL A 251 14.27 16.55 -28.98
CA VAL A 251 13.35 17.71 -28.97
C VAL A 251 14.07 19.05 -28.84
N GLN A 252 15.27 19.07 -28.29
CA GLN A 252 16.14 20.25 -28.19
C GLN A 252 16.65 20.73 -29.56
N ASP A 253 16.73 19.86 -30.56
CA ASP A 253 17.22 20.19 -31.88
C ASP A 253 16.10 20.62 -32.82
N ILE A 254 14.86 20.53 -32.42
CA ILE A 254 13.68 20.86 -33.20
C ILE A 254 13.30 22.33 -32.94
N ALA A 255 13.55 23.20 -33.91
CA ALA A 255 13.33 24.65 -33.80
C ALA A 255 11.90 25.02 -33.37
N GLN A 256 10.90 24.26 -33.83
CA GLN A 256 9.49 24.48 -33.52
C GLN A 256 9.16 24.21 -32.04
N LEU A 257 9.97 23.38 -31.34
CA LEU A 257 9.79 23.03 -29.92
C LEU A 257 10.59 23.91 -28.97
N GLN A 258 11.34 24.91 -29.51
CA GLN A 258 12.15 25.82 -28.69
C GLN A 258 11.36 27.05 -28.19
N GLN A 259 10.10 27.20 -28.57
CA GLN A 259 9.26 28.28 -28.04
C GLN A 259 8.77 27.90 -26.63
N PRO A 260 8.73 28.87 -25.68
CA PRO A 260 8.22 28.59 -24.33
C PRO A 260 6.78 28.08 -24.37
N GLY A 261 6.48 27.05 -23.58
CA GLY A 261 5.12 26.52 -23.47
C GLY A 261 5.08 25.06 -23.05
N LEU A 262 3.87 24.58 -22.90
CA LEU A 262 3.58 23.17 -22.69
C LEU A 262 3.38 22.49 -24.05
N TYR A 263 4.07 21.41 -24.26
CA TYR A 263 3.93 20.57 -25.44
C TYR A 263 3.24 19.26 -25.08
N PHE A 264 2.39 18.78 -25.97
CA PHE A 264 1.74 17.49 -25.90
C PHE A 264 2.22 16.64 -27.07
N ALA A 265 2.82 15.50 -26.77
CA ALA A 265 3.34 14.57 -27.75
C ALA A 265 2.40 13.37 -27.87
N VAL A 266 2.10 12.97 -29.11
CA VAL A 266 1.29 11.81 -29.45
C VAL A 266 2.14 10.86 -30.28
N LEU A 267 2.44 9.68 -29.73
CA LEU A 267 3.30 8.67 -30.32
C LEU A 267 2.47 7.55 -30.93
N ARG A 268 2.84 7.13 -32.14
CA ARG A 268 2.26 6.00 -32.88
C ARG A 268 3.36 5.06 -33.33
N GLN A 269 3.13 3.77 -33.18
CA GLN A 269 4.02 2.77 -33.76
C GLN A 269 3.78 2.69 -35.29
N VAL A 270 4.84 2.68 -36.09
CA VAL A 270 4.74 2.52 -37.53
C VAL A 270 4.29 1.11 -37.88
N GLY A 271 3.28 0.99 -38.74
CA GLY A 271 2.73 -0.28 -39.17
C GLY A 271 1.63 -0.87 -38.29
N GLN A 272 1.33 -0.24 -37.14
CA GLN A 272 0.15 -0.54 -36.36
C GLN A 272 -1.01 0.40 -36.68
N TYR A 273 -2.14 -0.20 -37.11
CA TYR A 273 -3.33 0.55 -37.51
C TYR A 273 -4.39 0.52 -36.37
N GLY A 274 -3.95 0.50 -35.14
CA GLY A 274 -4.84 0.55 -33.98
C GLY A 274 -5.26 1.99 -33.62
N ASP A 275 -6.40 2.14 -32.97
CA ASP A 275 -6.90 3.44 -32.47
C ASP A 275 -6.21 3.91 -31.18
N SER A 276 -5.07 3.35 -30.85
CA SER A 276 -4.38 3.55 -29.58
C SER A 276 -3.06 4.28 -29.79
N TYR A 277 -2.88 5.37 -29.04
CA TYR A 277 -1.71 6.24 -29.07
C TYR A 277 -1.11 6.34 -27.69
N ASP A 278 0.21 6.40 -27.58
CA ASP A 278 0.83 6.80 -26.32
C ASP A 278 1.06 8.31 -26.30
N THR A 279 0.85 8.93 -25.15
CA THR A 279 0.88 10.38 -25.00
C THR A 279 1.72 10.82 -23.82
N ALA A 280 2.43 11.92 -23.98
CA ALA A 280 3.14 12.60 -22.90
C ALA A 280 3.00 14.12 -23.06
N PHE A 281 3.11 14.84 -21.95
CA PHE A 281 3.27 16.29 -22.03
C PHE A 281 4.60 16.69 -21.40
N PHE A 282 5.19 17.77 -21.89
CA PHE A 282 6.45 18.30 -21.38
C PHE A 282 6.56 19.81 -21.63
N SER A 283 7.37 20.47 -20.81
CA SER A 283 7.84 21.83 -21.09
C SER A 283 9.36 21.84 -21.15
N VAL A 284 9.91 22.74 -21.97
CA VAL A 284 11.36 22.96 -22.04
C VAL A 284 11.65 24.21 -21.23
N SER A 285 12.31 24.06 -20.07
CA SER A 285 12.51 25.16 -19.11
C SER A 285 13.78 24.96 -18.31
N ASP A 286 14.39 26.10 -17.89
CA ASP A 286 15.43 26.10 -16.84
C ASP A 286 14.82 26.40 -15.44
N ILE A 287 13.51 26.66 -15.37
CA ILE A 287 12.85 27.02 -14.12
C ILE A 287 12.40 25.73 -13.39
N GLY A 288 13.15 25.29 -12.40
CA GLY A 288 12.68 24.35 -11.39
C GLY A 288 11.67 25.04 -10.49
N LEU A 289 10.45 24.52 -10.45
CA LEU A 289 9.33 25.10 -9.73
C LEU A 289 8.88 24.17 -8.61
N HIS A 290 8.83 24.67 -7.39
CA HIS A 290 8.28 23.97 -6.24
C HIS A 290 7.25 24.84 -5.54
N ALA A 291 6.12 24.22 -5.14
CA ALA A 291 5.06 24.90 -4.43
C ALA A 291 4.63 24.12 -3.17
N ARG A 292 4.36 24.87 -2.10
CA ARG A 292 3.75 24.37 -0.85
C ARG A 292 2.46 25.11 -0.62
N ALA A 293 1.36 24.40 -0.65
CA ALA A 293 0.05 24.95 -0.36
C ALA A 293 -0.26 24.78 1.14
N TYR A 294 -0.60 25.87 1.78
CA TYR A 294 -1.08 25.94 3.14
C TYR A 294 -2.58 26.31 3.15
N LYS A 295 -3.14 26.48 4.33
CA LYS A 295 -4.56 26.80 4.49
C LYS A 295 -5.00 28.03 3.67
N ASP A 296 -4.29 29.13 3.79
CA ASP A 296 -4.63 30.40 3.16
C ASP A 296 -3.43 31.04 2.41
N SER A 297 -2.36 30.28 2.18
CA SER A 297 -1.18 30.78 1.48
C SER A 297 -0.52 29.71 0.62
N LEU A 298 0.23 30.16 -0.38
CA LEU A 298 1.02 29.33 -1.28
C LEU A 298 2.47 29.84 -1.25
N TYR A 299 3.37 29.02 -0.74
CA TYR A 299 4.79 29.25 -0.86
C TYR A 299 5.32 28.68 -2.16
N VAL A 300 6.13 29.44 -2.88
CA VAL A 300 6.75 29.04 -4.14
C VAL A 300 8.24 29.27 -4.06
N HIS A 301 9.03 28.28 -4.46
CA HIS A 301 10.47 28.39 -4.65
C HIS A 301 10.83 28.07 -6.10
N THR A 302 11.73 28.87 -6.67
CA THR A 302 12.23 28.70 -8.03
C THR A 302 13.76 28.63 -8.06
N ALA A 303 14.30 27.61 -8.73
CA ALA A 303 15.72 27.41 -8.92
C ALA A 303 16.04 27.03 -10.37
N SER A 304 17.26 27.31 -10.82
CA SER A 304 17.72 26.85 -12.13
C SER A 304 17.91 25.33 -12.12
N LEU A 305 17.32 24.65 -13.09
CA LEU A 305 17.53 23.21 -13.29
C LEU A 305 18.95 22.89 -13.80
N ARG A 306 19.65 23.91 -14.33
CA ARG A 306 21.02 23.77 -14.85
C ARG A 306 22.06 23.67 -13.74
N ASP A 307 21.95 24.50 -12.72
CA ASP A 307 22.98 24.67 -11.68
C ASP A 307 22.43 24.72 -10.24
N GLY A 308 21.12 24.59 -10.06
CA GLY A 308 20.45 24.64 -8.74
C GLY A 308 20.42 26.02 -8.10
N ALA A 309 20.89 27.08 -8.78
CA ALA A 309 20.90 28.42 -8.23
C ALA A 309 19.47 29.01 -8.11
N PRO A 310 19.17 29.79 -7.05
CA PRO A 310 17.86 30.41 -6.91
C PRO A 310 17.61 31.44 -8.03
N LEU A 311 16.38 31.47 -8.54
CA LEU A 311 15.98 32.35 -9.63
C LEU A 311 15.20 33.56 -9.11
N LYS A 312 15.83 34.73 -9.13
CA LYS A 312 15.23 36.01 -8.77
C LYS A 312 14.33 36.54 -9.89
N GLY A 313 13.22 37.16 -9.49
CA GLY A 313 12.36 37.96 -10.39
C GLY A 313 11.56 37.10 -11.37
N VAL A 314 11.34 35.81 -11.05
CA VAL A 314 10.44 34.96 -11.83
C VAL A 314 9.01 35.44 -11.62
N GLU A 315 8.33 35.83 -12.69
CA GLU A 315 6.92 36.21 -12.65
C GLU A 315 6.06 34.98 -12.38
N LEU A 316 5.27 35.02 -11.31
CA LEU A 316 4.33 33.98 -10.92
C LEU A 316 2.91 34.42 -11.21
N ARG A 317 2.14 33.58 -11.87
CA ARG A 317 0.71 33.79 -12.12
C ARG A 317 -0.06 32.54 -11.74
N VAL A 318 -1.16 32.70 -11.01
CA VAL A 318 -2.14 31.62 -10.83
C VAL A 318 -3.30 31.88 -11.80
N LEU A 319 -3.53 30.95 -12.71
CA LEU A 319 -4.64 31.00 -13.67
C LEU A 319 -5.85 30.27 -13.08
N ASP A 320 -7.05 30.87 -13.23
CA ASP A 320 -8.31 30.21 -12.89
C ASP A 320 -8.71 29.16 -13.93
N GLY A 321 -9.79 28.43 -13.68
CA GLY A 321 -10.31 27.42 -14.58
C GLY A 321 -10.71 27.91 -15.97
N ARG A 322 -10.72 29.24 -16.21
CA ARG A 322 -10.95 29.89 -17.50
C ARG A 322 -9.68 30.43 -18.14
N GLY A 323 -8.51 30.19 -17.53
CA GLY A 323 -7.22 30.66 -18.01
C GLY A 323 -6.97 32.17 -17.75
N GLN A 324 -7.76 32.80 -16.86
CA GLN A 324 -7.54 34.20 -16.49
C GLN A 324 -6.64 34.30 -15.27
N PRO A 325 -5.72 35.25 -15.19
CA PRO A 325 -4.83 35.42 -14.06
C PRO A 325 -5.60 35.94 -12.84
N LEU A 326 -5.68 35.13 -11.77
CA LEU A 326 -6.24 35.49 -10.46
C LEU A 326 -5.24 36.24 -9.62
N LEU A 327 -3.97 35.89 -9.70
CA LEU A 327 -2.89 36.40 -8.87
C LEU A 327 -1.63 36.57 -9.70
N LYS A 328 -0.86 37.62 -9.38
CA LYS A 328 0.48 37.88 -9.93
C LYS A 328 1.44 38.23 -8.83
N ALA A 329 2.63 37.67 -8.85
CA ALA A 329 3.73 37.95 -7.94
C ALA A 329 5.06 37.76 -8.65
N ALA A 330 6.16 38.01 -7.96
CA ALA A 330 7.50 37.71 -8.44
C ALA A 330 8.35 37.16 -7.30
N THR A 331 9.30 36.27 -7.63
CA THR A 331 10.23 35.73 -6.64
C THR A 331 11.26 36.75 -6.21
N ASP A 332 11.66 36.69 -4.97
CA ASP A 332 12.71 37.54 -4.33
C ASP A 332 14.13 37.16 -4.81
N GLY A 333 15.14 37.72 -4.15
CA GLY A 333 16.56 37.45 -4.45
C GLY A 333 16.98 36.01 -4.29
N ASN A 334 16.28 35.27 -3.48
CA ASN A 334 16.52 33.89 -3.12
C ASN A 334 15.57 32.90 -3.84
N GLY A 335 14.82 33.38 -4.81
CA GLY A 335 13.89 32.55 -5.58
C GLY A 335 12.59 32.22 -4.84
N ASN A 336 12.29 32.89 -3.73
CA ASN A 336 11.14 32.61 -2.88
C ASN A 336 10.00 33.61 -3.12
N ALA A 337 8.77 33.13 -2.98
CA ALA A 337 7.57 33.95 -2.90
C ALA A 337 6.52 33.30 -1.99
N LEU A 338 5.86 34.11 -1.16
CA LEU A 338 4.70 33.72 -0.39
C LEU A 338 3.50 34.51 -0.89
N LEU A 339 2.47 33.77 -1.34
CA LEU A 339 1.28 34.33 -1.96
C LEU A 339 0.08 34.11 -1.03
N ASP A 340 -0.75 35.13 -0.90
CA ASP A 340 -2.05 35.02 -0.24
C ASP A 340 -3.01 34.30 -1.22
N TYR A 341 -3.16 32.99 -1.04
CA TYR A 341 -3.86 32.15 -1.99
C TYR A 341 -4.33 30.85 -1.32
N ARG A 342 -5.58 30.52 -1.58
CA ARG A 342 -6.17 29.23 -1.18
C ARG A 342 -6.21 28.28 -2.37
N LEU A 343 -5.65 27.08 -2.19
CA LEU A 343 -5.53 26.08 -3.25
C LEU A 343 -6.89 25.68 -3.84
N ASP A 344 -6.98 25.68 -5.17
CA ASP A 344 -8.09 25.15 -5.95
C ASP A 344 -7.52 24.22 -7.03
N ALA A 345 -8.04 22.99 -7.09
CA ALA A 345 -7.58 21.98 -8.02
C ALA A 345 -7.81 22.34 -9.52
N GLY A 346 -8.74 23.25 -9.80
CA GLY A 346 -8.98 23.73 -11.18
C GLY A 346 -7.98 24.78 -11.67
N HIS A 347 -7.04 25.21 -10.82
CA HIS A 347 -6.11 26.29 -11.15
C HIS A 347 -4.73 25.78 -11.57
N VAL A 348 -3.95 26.64 -12.22
CA VAL A 348 -2.59 26.34 -12.70
C VAL A 348 -1.64 27.46 -12.29
N LEU A 349 -0.55 27.10 -11.61
CA LEU A 349 0.56 28.03 -11.37
C LEU A 349 1.47 28.08 -12.60
N VAL A 350 1.72 29.28 -13.10
CA VAL A 350 2.62 29.57 -14.22
C VAL A 350 3.78 30.43 -13.69
N ALA A 351 5.00 29.95 -13.88
CA ALA A 351 6.23 30.66 -13.58
C ALA A 351 6.91 31.05 -14.89
N ARG A 352 7.23 32.36 -15.06
CA ARG A 352 7.82 32.90 -16.30
C ARG A 352 9.04 33.78 -15.97
N ARG A 353 10.10 33.59 -16.75
CA ARG A 353 11.26 34.45 -16.74
C ARG A 353 11.76 34.61 -18.18
N ASP A 354 11.71 35.84 -18.72
CA ASP A 354 12.05 36.14 -20.11
C ASP A 354 11.24 35.26 -21.09
N ARG A 355 11.94 34.36 -21.79
CA ARG A 355 11.35 33.41 -22.73
C ARG A 355 11.11 32.03 -22.08
N ASP A 356 11.39 31.88 -20.81
CA ASP A 356 11.28 30.60 -20.14
C ASP A 356 9.97 30.49 -19.35
N ILE A 357 9.37 29.32 -19.33
CA ILE A 357 8.10 29.06 -18.65
C ILE A 357 8.10 27.68 -18.00
N SER A 358 7.69 27.61 -16.75
CA SER A 358 7.41 26.38 -16.03
C SER A 358 5.98 26.41 -15.48
N LEU A 359 5.37 25.24 -15.34
CA LEU A 359 3.95 25.08 -15.04
C LEU A 359 3.73 24.06 -13.93
N LEU A 360 2.79 24.34 -13.04
CA LEU A 360 2.34 23.41 -12.01
C LEU A 360 0.81 23.42 -11.91
N PRO A 361 0.11 22.45 -12.51
CA PRO A 361 -1.33 22.30 -12.35
C PRO A 361 -1.65 21.72 -10.96
N PHE A 362 -2.67 22.30 -10.29
CA PHE A 362 -3.03 21.89 -8.94
C PHE A 362 -3.97 20.68 -8.87
N ASN A 363 -4.43 20.17 -10.01
CA ASN A 363 -5.18 18.92 -10.11
C ASN A 363 -4.29 17.67 -10.25
N GLN A 364 -2.98 17.84 -10.31
CA GLN A 364 -2.04 16.74 -10.26
C GLN A 364 -1.92 16.23 -8.80
N PRO A 365 -1.65 14.92 -8.58
CA PRO A 365 -1.33 14.45 -7.25
C PRO A 365 -0.21 15.27 -6.62
N ALA A 366 -0.42 15.67 -5.38
CA ALA A 366 0.65 16.24 -4.60
C ALA A 366 1.80 15.24 -4.47
N LEU A 367 3.01 15.74 -4.21
CA LEU A 367 4.13 14.86 -3.92
C LEU A 367 3.78 13.99 -2.70
N ASP A 368 3.90 12.69 -2.85
CA ASP A 368 3.66 11.74 -1.76
C ASP A 368 4.74 11.90 -0.70
N LEU A 369 4.30 12.28 0.50
CA LEU A 369 5.15 12.43 1.68
C LEU A 369 4.83 11.39 2.76
N SER A 370 3.98 10.40 2.47
CA SER A 370 3.52 9.39 3.45
C SER A 370 4.67 8.60 4.07
N GLU A 371 5.72 8.37 3.29
CA GLU A 371 6.92 7.69 3.76
C GLU A 371 7.74 8.46 4.82
N PHE A 372 7.51 9.77 4.98
CA PHE A 372 8.16 10.58 6.03
C PHE A 372 7.38 10.62 7.35
N ALA A 373 6.38 9.77 7.51
CA ALA A 373 5.52 9.74 8.70
C ALA A 373 4.92 11.12 9.06
N VAL A 374 4.62 11.93 8.05
CA VAL A 374 4.02 13.26 8.19
C VAL A 374 2.49 13.23 8.26
N GLY A 375 1.90 12.06 8.44
CA GLY A 375 0.47 11.88 8.68
C GLY A 375 0.06 12.53 9.99
N GLY A 376 -0.33 13.79 9.95
CA GLY A 376 -0.83 14.51 11.09
C GLY A 376 -2.33 14.33 11.31
N ARG A 377 -2.87 15.04 12.30
CA ARG A 377 -4.31 15.20 12.46
C ARG A 377 -4.91 15.93 11.24
N PRO A 378 -6.13 15.61 10.83
CA PRO A 378 -6.85 16.43 9.87
C PRO A 378 -6.90 17.89 10.38
N GLN A 379 -6.63 18.84 9.51
CA GLN A 379 -6.73 20.27 9.85
C GLN A 379 -8.22 20.66 9.93
N ALA A 380 -8.88 20.28 11.00
CA ALA A 380 -10.22 20.76 11.33
C ALA A 380 -10.09 22.02 12.21
N GLY A 381 -10.97 22.99 12.00
CA GLY A 381 -10.97 24.20 12.82
C GLY A 381 -11.28 23.94 14.29
N PHE A 382 -11.92 22.80 14.57
CA PHE A 382 -12.29 22.34 15.89
C PHE A 382 -12.08 20.84 16.04
N ASP A 383 -11.77 20.42 17.26
CA ASP A 383 -11.67 19.01 17.65
C ASP A 383 -12.68 18.72 18.76
N VAL A 384 -13.44 17.63 18.64
CA VAL A 384 -14.44 17.19 19.62
C VAL A 384 -14.02 15.84 20.19
N PHE A 385 -13.73 15.80 21.45
CA PHE A 385 -13.54 14.55 22.18
C PHE A 385 -14.83 14.21 22.93
N ALA A 386 -15.50 13.11 22.52
CA ALA A 386 -16.76 12.68 23.11
C ALA A 386 -16.63 11.28 23.73
N TRP A 387 -17.28 11.09 24.89
CA TRP A 387 -17.32 9.80 25.59
C TRP A 387 -18.64 9.63 26.31
N SER A 388 -18.96 8.38 26.57
CA SER A 388 -20.10 7.98 27.39
C SER A 388 -19.62 7.18 28.62
N GLY A 389 -20.36 7.17 29.67
CA GLY A 389 -20.05 6.36 30.85
C GLY A 389 -20.15 4.85 30.60
N ARG A 390 -20.80 4.46 29.50
CA ARG A 390 -20.91 3.08 29.00
C ARG A 390 -21.27 3.09 27.52
N ASP A 391 -20.93 2.04 26.81
CA ASP A 391 -21.23 1.92 25.37
C ASP A 391 -22.53 1.19 25.09
N LEU A 392 -23.11 0.53 26.14
CA LEU A 392 -24.29 -0.32 26.04
C LEU A 392 -25.39 0.22 26.93
N TYR A 393 -26.57 0.50 26.35
CA TYR A 393 -27.78 0.97 27.01
C TYR A 393 -28.95 0.06 26.68
N ARG A 394 -29.97 0.07 27.54
CA ARG A 394 -31.27 -0.56 27.27
C ARG A 394 -32.28 0.45 26.78
N PRO A 395 -33.28 0.06 25.98
CA PRO A 395 -34.53 0.84 25.86
C PRO A 395 -35.08 1.20 27.26
N GLY A 396 -35.59 2.41 27.40
CA GLY A 396 -36.05 2.93 28.70
C GLY A 396 -34.97 3.56 29.59
N GLU A 397 -33.66 3.47 29.23
CA GLU A 397 -32.61 4.10 30.00
C GLU A 397 -32.25 5.48 29.47
N THR A 398 -31.58 6.27 30.32
CA THR A 398 -31.07 7.59 29.92
C THR A 398 -29.62 7.46 29.38
N VAL A 399 -29.44 7.81 28.13
CA VAL A 399 -28.13 7.98 27.50
C VAL A 399 -27.50 9.28 28.00
N ARG A 400 -26.25 9.19 28.48
CA ARG A 400 -25.44 10.32 28.91
C ARG A 400 -24.14 10.36 28.15
N VAL A 401 -23.89 11.45 27.43
CA VAL A 401 -22.68 11.66 26.65
C VAL A 401 -22.06 12.99 27.00
N SER A 402 -20.79 12.94 27.35
CA SER A 402 -19.96 14.10 27.59
C SER A 402 -19.12 14.42 26.37
N ALA A 403 -18.87 15.69 26.13
CA ALA A 403 -17.99 16.12 25.06
C ALA A 403 -17.12 17.31 25.49
N LEU A 404 -15.92 17.36 24.97
CA LEU A 404 -15.03 18.51 25.07
C LEU A 404 -14.80 19.07 23.66
N LEU A 405 -15.02 20.37 23.49
CA LEU A 405 -14.67 21.08 22.25
C LEU A 405 -13.34 21.80 22.44
N ARG A 406 -12.45 21.61 21.48
CA ARG A 406 -11.11 22.19 21.45
C ARG A 406 -10.85 22.85 20.11
N ASP A 407 -9.87 23.76 20.08
CA ASP A 407 -9.29 24.21 18.81
C ASP A 407 -8.41 23.10 18.18
N ALA A 408 -7.87 23.36 17.01
CA ALA A 408 -7.00 22.42 16.27
C ALA A 408 -5.76 21.99 17.08
N ASP A 409 -5.32 22.79 18.06
CA ASP A 409 -4.17 22.50 18.93
C ASP A 409 -4.55 21.82 20.25
N GLY A 410 -5.84 21.48 20.43
CA GLY A 410 -6.35 20.86 21.65
C GLY A 410 -6.54 21.84 22.82
N ARG A 411 -6.47 23.15 22.58
CA ARG A 411 -6.67 24.18 23.63
C ARG A 411 -8.16 24.41 23.85
N ALA A 412 -8.50 24.79 25.09
CA ALA A 412 -9.85 25.25 25.39
C ALA A 412 -10.15 26.54 24.64
N LEU A 413 -11.29 26.62 23.99
CA LEU A 413 -11.73 27.85 23.36
C LEU A 413 -11.96 28.94 24.42
N PRO A 414 -11.57 30.20 24.15
CA PRO A 414 -11.86 31.29 25.06
C PRO A 414 -13.36 31.41 25.29
N ALA A 415 -13.79 31.46 26.53
CA ALA A 415 -15.20 31.66 26.85
C ALA A 415 -15.66 33.02 26.32
N PRO A 416 -16.54 33.10 25.34
CA PRO A 416 -17.08 34.37 24.90
C PRO A 416 -18.00 34.91 25.98
N ALA A 417 -18.09 36.24 26.11
CA ALA A 417 -18.99 36.94 27.00
C ALA A 417 -20.49 36.58 26.82
N SER A 418 -20.83 35.80 25.79
CA SER A 418 -22.19 35.45 25.39
C SER A 418 -22.45 33.92 25.23
N GLY A 419 -21.84 33.04 26.04
CA GLY A 419 -22.29 31.67 26.17
C GLY A 419 -21.57 30.60 25.35
N GLY A 420 -20.35 30.83 24.87
CA GLY A 420 -19.52 29.82 24.23
C GLY A 420 -19.92 29.41 22.81
N GLN A 421 -19.02 28.75 22.11
CA GLN A 421 -19.28 28.14 20.80
C GLN A 421 -20.38 27.06 21.00
N PRO A 422 -21.52 27.12 20.33
CA PRO A 422 -22.51 26.03 20.40
C PRO A 422 -21.99 24.78 19.73
N LEU A 423 -22.32 23.62 20.31
CA LEU A 423 -22.08 22.33 19.72
C LEU A 423 -23.43 21.72 19.31
N PHE A 424 -23.57 21.32 18.08
CA PHE A 424 -24.79 20.69 17.56
C PHE A 424 -24.60 19.18 17.56
N LEU A 425 -25.60 18.49 18.06
CA LEU A 425 -25.61 17.03 18.13
C LEU A 425 -26.79 16.49 17.31
N ARG A 426 -26.53 15.41 16.58
CA ARG A 426 -27.54 14.64 15.86
C ARG A 426 -27.43 13.18 16.27
N LEU A 427 -28.48 12.66 16.90
CA LEU A 427 -28.61 11.26 17.28
C LEU A 427 -29.43 10.53 16.20
N LYS A 428 -28.86 9.49 15.60
CA LYS A 428 -29.47 8.68 14.55
C LYS A 428 -29.76 7.26 15.04
N GLN A 429 -30.89 6.73 14.62
CA GLN A 429 -31.27 5.33 14.80
C GLN A 429 -30.44 4.40 13.89
N PRO A 430 -30.46 3.07 14.12
CA PRO A 430 -29.72 2.10 13.31
C PRO A 430 -30.06 2.15 11.81
N ASP A 431 -31.28 2.53 11.45
CA ASP A 431 -31.74 2.72 10.06
C ASP A 431 -31.29 4.05 9.42
N GLY A 432 -30.54 4.87 10.16
CA GLY A 432 -30.03 6.17 9.71
C GLY A 432 -30.99 7.34 9.91
N ARG A 433 -32.23 7.11 10.33
CA ARG A 433 -33.18 8.20 10.62
C ARG A 433 -32.72 9.01 11.83
N VAL A 434 -32.90 10.33 11.74
CA VAL A 434 -32.61 11.25 12.84
C VAL A 434 -33.66 11.10 13.93
N PHE A 435 -33.23 10.67 15.10
CA PHE A 435 -34.07 10.56 16.28
C PHE A 435 -34.16 11.88 17.05
N ARG A 436 -33.03 12.55 17.20
CA ARG A 436 -32.90 13.80 17.98
C ARG A 436 -31.84 14.72 17.38
N GLU A 437 -32.18 16.00 17.31
CA GLU A 437 -31.20 17.08 17.13
C GLU A 437 -31.20 17.96 18.37
N ALA A 438 -30.03 18.36 18.80
CA ALA A 438 -29.87 19.22 19.97
C ALA A 438 -28.74 20.25 19.74
N ARG A 439 -28.99 21.45 20.25
CA ARG A 439 -27.96 22.49 20.40
C ARG A 439 -27.50 22.47 21.83
N LEU A 440 -26.24 22.10 22.06
CA LEU A 440 -25.66 22.03 23.38
C LEU A 440 -25.01 23.37 23.75
N GLN A 441 -25.14 23.75 25.00
CA GLN A 441 -24.49 24.92 25.57
C GLN A 441 -23.17 24.51 26.23
N ALA A 442 -22.15 25.33 26.05
CA ALA A 442 -20.86 25.11 26.71
C ALA A 442 -20.96 25.39 28.22
N ALA A 443 -20.52 24.45 29.03
CA ALA A 443 -20.12 24.68 30.40
C ALA A 443 -18.68 25.21 30.46
N ALA A 444 -18.09 25.27 31.65
CA ALA A 444 -16.71 25.74 31.80
C ALA A 444 -15.74 24.92 30.95
N GLN A 445 -14.74 25.58 30.39
CA GLN A 445 -13.64 24.98 29.62
C GLN A 445 -14.05 24.17 28.38
N GLY A 446 -15.16 24.54 27.74
CA GLY A 446 -15.65 23.86 26.54
C GLY A 446 -16.16 22.44 26.78
N TYR A 447 -16.71 22.19 27.95
CA TYR A 447 -17.41 20.96 28.28
C TYR A 447 -18.88 21.05 27.92
N TYR A 448 -19.42 19.96 27.39
CA TYR A 448 -20.83 19.81 26.99
C TYR A 448 -21.37 18.50 27.56
N LEU A 449 -22.63 18.52 27.99
CA LEU A 449 -23.36 17.33 28.40
C LEU A 449 -24.61 17.18 27.55
N PHE A 450 -24.80 15.97 27.05
CA PHE A 450 -26.02 15.53 26.40
C PHE A 450 -26.66 14.41 27.19
N GLU A 451 -27.94 14.57 27.52
CA GLU A 451 -28.75 13.57 28.18
C GLU A 451 -30.01 13.31 27.33
N GLN A 452 -30.34 12.06 27.12
CA GLN A 452 -31.53 11.64 26.38
C GLN A 452 -32.12 10.39 27.01
N GLU A 453 -33.32 10.54 27.53
CA GLU A 453 -34.14 9.40 27.94
C GLU A 453 -34.65 8.67 26.69
N LEU A 454 -34.48 7.37 26.65
CA LEU A 454 -34.94 6.50 25.60
C LEU A 454 -36.32 5.95 26.00
N ALA A 455 -37.28 5.93 25.09
CA ALA A 455 -38.50 5.21 25.31
C ALA A 455 -38.27 3.69 25.35
N ALA A 456 -39.17 2.94 26.00
CA ALA A 456 -39.01 1.49 26.15
C ALA A 456 -39.15 0.72 24.82
N ASP A 457 -39.70 1.35 23.80
CA ASP A 457 -39.98 0.78 22.47
C ASP A 457 -39.00 1.26 21.37
N VAL A 458 -37.89 1.93 21.73
CA VAL A 458 -36.93 2.38 20.72
C VAL A 458 -36.25 1.19 20.03
N PRO A 459 -35.94 1.32 18.74
CA PRO A 459 -35.27 0.24 18.02
C PRO A 459 -33.90 -0.07 18.64
N THR A 460 -33.62 -1.36 18.79
CA THR A 460 -32.31 -1.85 19.22
C THR A 460 -31.30 -1.83 18.10
N GLY A 461 -30.02 -1.74 18.43
CA GLY A 461 -28.89 -1.76 17.48
C GLY A 461 -27.89 -0.64 17.70
N ALA A 462 -27.08 -0.41 16.68
CA ALA A 462 -26.02 0.60 16.69
C ALA A 462 -26.57 1.99 16.34
N TRP A 463 -26.70 2.82 17.33
CA TRP A 463 -27.08 4.23 17.18
C TRP A 463 -25.85 5.09 16.97
N LYS A 464 -25.96 6.14 16.14
CA LYS A 464 -24.85 7.04 15.82
C LYS A 464 -25.11 8.44 16.37
N LEU A 465 -24.17 8.96 17.14
CA LEU A 465 -24.11 10.37 17.48
C LEU A 465 -23.14 11.08 16.56
N GLU A 466 -23.55 12.23 16.04
CA GLU A 466 -22.73 13.11 15.22
C GLU A 466 -22.66 14.50 15.88
N PHE A 467 -21.44 14.98 16.10
CA PHE A 467 -21.19 16.30 16.64
C PHE A 467 -20.77 17.26 15.52
N ARG A 468 -21.32 18.49 15.53
CA ARG A 468 -21.11 19.52 14.51
C ARG A 468 -20.93 20.87 15.15
N THR A 469 -20.07 21.69 14.60
CA THR A 469 -19.88 23.08 15.01
C THR A 469 -20.73 24.06 14.20
N ASP A 470 -21.21 23.59 13.03
CA ASP A 470 -22.17 24.28 12.18
C ASP A 470 -23.34 23.34 11.87
N PRO A 471 -24.61 23.74 12.16
CA PRO A 471 -25.80 22.92 11.88
C PRO A 471 -26.00 22.67 10.39
N GLY A 472 -25.50 23.56 9.51
CA GLY A 472 -25.58 23.42 8.04
C GLY A 472 -24.54 22.51 7.44
N SER A 473 -23.49 22.12 8.19
CA SER A 473 -22.46 21.23 7.69
C SER A 473 -23.02 19.83 7.38
N ARG A 474 -22.61 19.27 6.23
CA ARG A 474 -22.93 17.86 5.89
C ARG A 474 -22.08 16.88 6.67
N GLU A 475 -20.86 17.24 7.03
CA GLU A 475 -19.91 16.41 7.73
C GLU A 475 -19.93 16.68 9.23
N ALA A 476 -19.84 15.63 10.03
CA ALA A 476 -19.66 15.71 11.46
C ALA A 476 -18.18 15.94 11.79
N VAL A 477 -17.91 16.78 12.79
CA VAL A 477 -16.54 16.95 13.31
C VAL A 477 -16.09 15.70 14.05
N GLN A 478 -17.06 15.04 14.74
CA GLN A 478 -16.84 13.79 15.48
C GLN A 478 -18.08 12.94 15.46
N GLY A 479 -17.90 11.64 15.39
CA GLY A 479 -18.95 10.64 15.51
C GLY A 479 -18.63 9.61 16.60
N MET A 480 -19.65 9.13 17.30
CA MET A 480 -19.53 7.97 18.17
C MET A 480 -20.74 7.03 18.00
N THR A 481 -20.51 5.76 18.27
CA THR A 481 -21.57 4.74 18.23
C THR A 481 -21.95 4.35 19.65
N LEU A 482 -23.26 4.31 19.89
CA LEU A 482 -23.84 3.76 21.11
C LEU A 482 -24.64 2.52 20.75
N ARG A 483 -24.52 1.47 21.54
CA ARG A 483 -25.32 0.26 21.39
C ARG A 483 -26.52 0.33 22.31
N ILE A 484 -27.73 0.27 21.74
CA ILE A 484 -28.98 0.19 22.50
C ILE A 484 -29.53 -1.20 22.26
N GLU A 485 -29.51 -2.04 23.28
CA GLU A 485 -29.87 -3.44 23.15
C GLU A 485 -30.61 -3.94 24.41
N GLU A 486 -31.55 -4.85 24.19
CA GLU A 486 -32.12 -5.65 25.28
C GLU A 486 -31.12 -6.76 25.61
N PHE A 487 -30.37 -6.62 26.67
CA PHE A 487 -29.52 -7.70 27.15
C PHE A 487 -30.17 -8.37 28.35
N LEU A 488 -30.47 -9.63 28.17
CA LEU A 488 -30.86 -10.51 29.24
C LEU A 488 -29.56 -11.05 29.89
N PRO A 489 -29.52 -11.22 31.22
CA PRO A 489 -28.40 -11.92 31.86
C PRO A 489 -28.27 -13.31 31.26
N GLU A 490 -27.02 -13.78 31.12
CA GLU A 490 -26.77 -15.19 30.78
C GLU A 490 -27.54 -16.06 31.76
N ARG A 491 -28.25 -17.06 31.27
CA ARG A 491 -28.99 -18.04 32.09
C ARG A 491 -28.24 -19.37 32.13
N LEU A 492 -27.32 -19.56 31.21
CA LEU A 492 -26.52 -20.75 31.00
C LEU A 492 -25.07 -20.47 31.31
N LYS A 493 -24.41 -21.44 31.84
CA LYS A 493 -22.95 -21.52 31.93
C LYS A 493 -22.46 -22.54 30.88
N LEU A 494 -21.45 -22.21 30.13
CA LEU A 494 -20.79 -23.12 29.19
C LEU A 494 -19.32 -23.24 29.59
N ASP A 495 -18.85 -24.45 29.80
CA ASP A 495 -17.46 -24.77 30.05
C ASP A 495 -16.90 -25.59 28.86
N LEU A 496 -15.75 -25.20 28.35
CA LEU A 496 -15.06 -25.88 27.26
C LEU A 496 -13.71 -26.37 27.74
N SER A 497 -13.38 -27.61 27.41
CA SER A 497 -12.10 -28.23 27.76
C SER A 497 -11.64 -29.20 26.68
N ALA A 498 -10.36 -29.51 26.68
CA ALA A 498 -9.77 -30.61 25.92
C ALA A 498 -8.81 -31.36 26.83
N PRO A 499 -9.33 -32.29 27.63
CA PRO A 499 -8.55 -32.97 28.66
C PRO A 499 -7.38 -33.75 28.04
N GLY A 500 -6.19 -33.61 28.63
CA GLY A 500 -4.97 -34.27 28.13
C GLY A 500 -4.40 -33.70 26.84
N GLN A 501 -4.98 -32.63 26.32
CA GLN A 501 -4.53 -31.95 25.11
C GLN A 501 -4.22 -30.47 25.40
N GLU A 502 -3.24 -30.21 26.23
CA GLU A 502 -2.75 -28.84 26.45
C GLU A 502 -2.17 -28.25 25.13
N ARG A 503 -1.63 -29.12 24.31
CA ARG A 503 -1.07 -28.82 22.96
C ARG A 503 -1.49 -29.91 21.97
N LEU A 504 -1.45 -29.59 20.70
CA LEU A 504 -1.78 -30.50 19.62
C LEU A 504 -0.54 -30.91 18.85
N ALA A 505 -0.49 -32.15 18.41
CA ALA A 505 0.51 -32.64 17.47
C ALA A 505 -0.04 -32.69 16.03
N PRO A 506 0.81 -32.68 14.99
CA PRO A 506 0.38 -32.85 13.61
C PRO A 506 -0.48 -34.10 13.40
N GLY A 507 -1.59 -33.96 12.70
CA GLY A 507 -2.55 -35.05 12.44
C GLY A 507 -3.43 -35.41 13.63
N GLN A 508 -3.27 -34.78 14.80
CA GLN A 508 -4.10 -35.02 15.96
C GLN A 508 -5.39 -34.20 15.89
N ALA A 509 -6.54 -34.84 16.07
CA ALA A 509 -7.81 -34.13 16.23
C ALA A 509 -7.91 -33.48 17.61
N LEU A 510 -8.62 -32.37 17.70
CA LEU A 510 -8.95 -31.69 18.95
C LEU A 510 -10.16 -32.39 19.61
N ASN A 511 -9.95 -33.02 20.76
CA ASN A 511 -11.03 -33.65 21.52
C ASN A 511 -11.71 -32.61 22.42
N LEU A 512 -12.76 -32.01 21.87
CA LEU A 512 -13.55 -30.99 22.58
C LEU A 512 -14.52 -31.66 23.53
N ARG A 513 -14.49 -31.24 24.78
CA ARG A 513 -15.51 -31.52 25.76
C ARG A 513 -16.21 -30.20 26.10
N ALA A 514 -17.51 -30.15 25.92
CA ALA A 514 -18.37 -29.04 26.28
C ALA A 514 -19.36 -29.50 27.36
N GLU A 515 -19.55 -28.71 28.39
CA GLU A 515 -20.51 -28.91 29.47
C GLU A 515 -21.29 -27.62 29.69
N ALA A 516 -22.62 -27.70 29.61
CA ALA A 516 -23.46 -26.56 29.83
C ALA A 516 -24.57 -26.85 30.87
N ALA A 517 -24.79 -25.89 31.72
CA ALA A 517 -25.80 -25.97 32.77
C ALA A 517 -26.48 -24.61 32.92
N TYR A 518 -27.75 -24.64 33.35
CA TYR A 518 -28.42 -23.42 33.78
C TYR A 518 -27.81 -22.93 35.10
N LEU A 519 -27.80 -21.61 35.30
CA LEU A 519 -27.23 -21.01 36.53
C LEU A 519 -27.93 -21.43 37.81
N TYR A 520 -29.15 -21.95 37.75
CA TYR A 520 -29.83 -22.56 38.84
C TYR A 520 -29.50 -24.05 39.09
N GLY A 521 -28.56 -24.61 38.31
CA GLY A 521 -27.95 -25.92 38.55
C GLY A 521 -28.49 -27.07 37.67
N ALA A 522 -29.54 -26.91 36.90
CA ALA A 522 -30.02 -27.95 35.99
C ALA A 522 -29.12 -28.08 34.75
N PRO A 523 -28.86 -29.30 34.23
CA PRO A 523 -28.12 -29.49 32.98
C PRO A 523 -28.88 -28.86 31.78
N ALA A 524 -28.12 -28.37 30.82
CA ALA A 524 -28.69 -27.80 29.56
C ALA A 524 -28.97 -28.91 28.54
N ALA A 525 -29.68 -29.97 28.99
CA ALA A 525 -30.01 -31.13 28.15
C ALA A 525 -30.82 -30.73 26.91
N GLY A 526 -30.47 -31.29 25.71
CA GLY A 526 -31.17 -31.05 24.45
C GLY A 526 -30.94 -29.66 23.85
N ASN A 527 -30.17 -28.80 24.49
CA ASN A 527 -29.84 -27.49 23.91
C ASN A 527 -28.83 -27.68 22.76
N ARG A 528 -29.03 -26.95 21.67
CA ARG A 528 -28.14 -26.98 20.49
C ARG A 528 -26.80 -26.35 20.84
N LEU A 529 -25.74 -27.02 20.48
CA LEU A 529 -24.36 -26.54 20.56
C LEU A 529 -23.76 -26.44 19.15
N THR A 530 -23.29 -25.26 18.79
CA THR A 530 -22.53 -25.01 17.54
C THR A 530 -21.12 -24.63 17.88
N ALA A 531 -20.16 -24.99 17.02
CA ALA A 531 -18.78 -24.54 17.17
C ALA A 531 -18.14 -24.14 15.84
N ARG A 532 -17.30 -23.12 15.90
CA ARG A 532 -16.47 -22.65 14.78
C ARG A 532 -15.01 -22.71 15.16
N MET A 533 -14.19 -23.15 14.21
CA MET A 533 -12.74 -23.21 14.36
C MET A 533 -12.09 -22.13 13.51
N SER A 534 -11.12 -21.42 14.07
CA SER A 534 -10.24 -20.48 13.38
C SER A 534 -8.78 -20.81 13.66
N LEU A 535 -7.93 -20.53 12.69
CA LEU A 535 -6.50 -20.78 12.71
C LEU A 535 -5.74 -19.47 12.63
N ALA A 536 -4.69 -19.32 13.42
CA ALA A 536 -3.80 -18.17 13.38
C ALA A 536 -2.37 -18.59 13.70
N LEU A 537 -1.38 -17.85 13.23
CA LEU A 537 0.01 -18.08 13.63
C LEU A 537 0.16 -17.82 15.14
N ALA A 538 0.83 -18.74 15.83
CA ALA A 538 1.20 -18.55 17.23
C ALA A 538 2.57 -17.85 17.27
N ARG A 539 2.57 -16.51 17.30
CA ARG A 539 3.80 -15.70 17.23
C ARG A 539 4.73 -15.94 18.42
N GLU A 540 4.18 -16.08 19.60
CA GLU A 540 4.93 -16.38 20.85
C GLU A 540 4.36 -17.64 21.51
N PRO A 541 4.66 -18.83 20.97
CA PRO A 541 4.01 -20.08 21.41
C PRO A 541 4.56 -20.65 22.73
N VAL A 542 5.66 -20.13 23.24
CA VAL A 542 6.33 -20.60 24.45
C VAL A 542 6.31 -19.52 25.53
N GLU A 543 5.61 -19.78 26.63
CA GLU A 543 5.63 -18.90 27.78
C GLU A 543 7.05 -18.82 28.38
N GLY A 544 7.51 -17.60 28.67
CA GLY A 544 8.87 -17.39 29.22
C GLY A 544 9.97 -17.19 28.18
N LEU A 545 9.65 -17.23 26.87
CA LEU A 545 10.57 -16.90 25.79
C LEU A 545 10.05 -15.72 24.94
N PRO A 546 9.92 -14.52 25.52
CA PRO A 546 9.40 -13.36 24.79
C PRO A 546 10.35 -12.94 23.66
N GLY A 547 9.76 -12.53 22.54
CA GLY A 547 10.48 -12.05 21.36
C GLY A 547 11.13 -13.15 20.51
N TYR A 548 10.99 -14.44 20.90
CA TYR A 548 11.43 -15.53 20.04
C TYR A 548 10.33 -15.93 19.05
N VAL A 549 10.71 -15.95 17.78
CA VAL A 549 9.86 -16.40 16.65
C VAL A 549 10.23 -17.86 16.34
N PHE A 550 9.22 -18.67 16.07
CA PHE A 550 9.36 -20.10 15.74
C PHE A 550 8.70 -20.38 14.39
N GLY A 551 9.40 -21.07 13.52
CA GLY A 551 8.92 -21.42 12.18
C GLY A 551 8.99 -20.27 11.20
N ASP A 552 8.12 -20.24 10.19
CA ASP A 552 8.06 -19.22 9.14
C ASP A 552 6.88 -18.27 9.39
N PRO A 553 7.09 -17.04 9.86
CA PRO A 553 6.02 -16.08 10.14
C PRO A 553 5.35 -15.53 8.88
N THR A 554 5.86 -15.82 7.71
CA THR A 554 5.29 -15.38 6.43
C THR A 554 4.24 -16.35 5.87
N VAL A 555 4.04 -17.50 6.53
CA VAL A 555 3.01 -18.47 6.14
C VAL A 555 1.63 -17.87 6.36
N GLU A 556 0.82 -17.86 5.32
CA GLU A 556 -0.58 -17.45 5.40
C GLU A 556 -1.45 -18.66 5.78
N LEU A 557 -2.31 -18.43 6.76
CA LEU A 557 -3.31 -19.42 7.19
C LEU A 557 -4.70 -18.92 6.80
N PRO A 558 -5.66 -19.84 6.51
CA PRO A 558 -7.04 -19.46 6.23
C PRO A 558 -7.63 -18.68 7.41
N GLY A 559 -7.89 -17.38 7.22
CA GLY A 559 -8.36 -16.51 8.31
C GLY A 559 -9.85 -16.63 8.64
N ALA A 560 -10.67 -17.22 7.76
CA ALA A 560 -12.11 -17.31 7.98
C ALA A 560 -12.47 -18.46 8.94
N PRO A 561 -13.27 -18.19 9.99
CA PRO A 561 -13.75 -19.25 10.89
C PRO A 561 -14.65 -20.25 10.13
N ARG A 562 -14.38 -21.55 10.27
CA ARG A 562 -15.16 -22.64 9.68
C ARG A 562 -16.04 -23.28 10.73
N GLU A 563 -17.28 -23.63 10.36
CA GLU A 563 -18.16 -24.41 11.24
C GLU A 563 -17.64 -25.85 11.31
N VAL A 564 -17.46 -26.35 12.55
CA VAL A 564 -16.88 -27.68 12.81
C VAL A 564 -17.79 -28.58 13.64
N LEU A 565 -18.84 -28.02 14.22
CA LEU A 565 -19.80 -28.75 15.06
C LEU A 565 -21.17 -28.08 15.01
N ASP A 566 -22.20 -28.88 14.87
CA ASP A 566 -23.60 -28.57 15.10
C ASP A 566 -24.30 -29.82 15.69
N THR A 567 -24.64 -29.80 16.97
CA THR A 567 -25.17 -30.96 17.68
C THR A 567 -26.05 -30.52 18.88
N GLU A 568 -26.68 -31.47 19.52
CA GLU A 568 -27.42 -31.27 20.81
C GLU A 568 -26.62 -31.84 21.97
N LEU A 569 -26.78 -31.22 23.16
CA LEU A 569 -26.22 -31.72 24.40
C LEU A 569 -27.03 -32.90 24.92
N ASP A 570 -26.33 -33.86 25.54
CA ASP A 570 -26.95 -35.05 26.17
C ASP A 570 -27.80 -34.72 27.39
N ALA A 571 -28.32 -35.74 28.08
CA ALA A 571 -29.19 -35.58 29.26
C ALA A 571 -28.46 -34.94 30.45
N GLU A 572 -27.17 -35.04 30.51
CA GLU A 572 -26.28 -34.43 31.52
C GLU A 572 -25.79 -33.02 31.08
N GLY A 573 -26.21 -32.54 29.90
CA GLY A 573 -25.80 -31.25 29.37
C GLY A 573 -24.37 -31.24 28.83
N ARG A 574 -23.89 -32.38 28.32
CA ARG A 574 -22.53 -32.58 27.87
C ARG A 574 -22.44 -33.02 26.41
N VAL A 575 -21.31 -32.79 25.82
CA VAL A 575 -20.90 -33.43 24.57
C VAL A 575 -19.37 -33.60 24.54
N GLU A 576 -18.93 -34.74 24.03
CA GLU A 576 -17.53 -34.98 23.73
C GLU A 576 -17.40 -35.32 22.25
N VAL A 577 -16.57 -34.57 21.53
CA VAL A 577 -16.43 -34.74 20.11
C VAL A 577 -14.97 -34.56 19.68
N SER A 578 -14.53 -35.37 18.73
CA SER A 578 -13.22 -35.25 18.10
C SER A 578 -13.35 -34.39 16.86
N LEU A 579 -12.75 -33.21 16.88
CA LEU A 579 -12.75 -32.23 15.79
C LEU A 579 -11.47 -32.41 14.96
N PRO A 580 -11.58 -32.90 13.72
CA PRO A 580 -10.40 -32.98 12.84
C PRO A 580 -9.89 -31.58 12.53
N LEU A 581 -8.57 -31.43 12.51
CA LEU A 581 -7.95 -30.19 12.04
C LEU A 581 -8.04 -30.11 10.52
N PRO A 582 -8.20 -28.90 9.95
CA PRO A 582 -8.17 -28.68 8.53
C PRO A 582 -6.90 -29.21 7.87
N GLU A 583 -7.00 -29.62 6.59
CA GLU A 583 -5.89 -30.22 5.85
C GLU A 583 -4.70 -29.25 5.73
N GLU A 584 -4.95 -27.97 5.65
CA GLU A 584 -3.95 -26.91 5.57
C GLU A 584 -2.97 -26.90 6.76
N VAL A 585 -3.37 -27.47 7.88
CA VAL A 585 -2.54 -27.58 9.09
C VAL A 585 -2.27 -29.03 9.48
N ALA A 586 -2.48 -29.98 8.58
CA ALA A 586 -2.16 -31.39 8.85
C ALA A 586 -0.66 -31.62 9.06
N ARG A 587 0.18 -30.81 8.40
CA ARG A 587 1.64 -30.78 8.54
C ARG A 587 2.14 -29.34 8.57
N PRO A 588 1.92 -28.62 9.67
CA PRO A 588 2.30 -27.23 9.73
C PRO A 588 3.83 -27.09 9.80
N ALA A 589 4.36 -26.07 9.12
CA ALA A 589 5.77 -25.69 9.28
C ALA A 589 5.99 -24.71 10.44
N VAL A 590 4.91 -24.23 11.07
CA VAL A 590 4.89 -23.17 12.08
C VAL A 590 3.95 -23.57 13.22
N PRO A 591 4.15 -23.06 14.44
CA PRO A 591 3.17 -23.19 15.50
C PRO A 591 1.87 -22.47 15.14
N VAL A 592 0.74 -23.20 15.22
CA VAL A 592 -0.58 -22.68 14.87
C VAL A 592 -1.48 -22.61 16.10
N ARG A 593 -2.06 -21.45 16.33
CA ARG A 593 -3.12 -21.29 17.33
C ARG A 593 -4.45 -21.73 16.76
N VAL A 594 -4.98 -22.81 17.31
CA VAL A 594 -6.31 -23.33 17.00
C VAL A 594 -7.28 -22.78 18.04
N THR A 595 -8.26 -21.99 17.60
CA THR A 595 -9.30 -21.43 18.46
C THR A 595 -10.63 -22.05 18.07
N VAL A 596 -11.30 -22.71 19.02
CA VAL A 596 -12.66 -23.21 18.88
C VAL A 596 -13.59 -22.32 19.70
N ALA A 597 -14.47 -21.60 19.03
CA ALA A 597 -15.53 -20.80 19.63
C ALA A 597 -16.83 -21.60 19.56
N ALA A 598 -17.33 -22.05 20.70
CA ALA A 598 -18.58 -22.79 20.82
C ALA A 598 -19.68 -21.94 21.44
N SER A 599 -20.91 -22.15 20.98
CA SER A 599 -22.10 -21.43 21.41
C SER A 599 -23.22 -22.42 21.73
N VAL A 600 -23.73 -22.38 22.96
CA VAL A 600 -24.93 -23.12 23.36
C VAL A 600 -26.17 -22.23 23.19
N HIS A 601 -27.19 -22.77 22.55
CA HIS A 601 -28.41 -22.04 22.19
C HIS A 601 -29.57 -22.48 23.07
N GLU A 602 -30.21 -21.53 23.73
CA GLU A 602 -31.48 -21.76 24.45
C GLU A 602 -32.66 -21.38 23.54
N SER A 603 -33.74 -22.12 23.57
CA SER A 603 -34.97 -21.78 22.83
C SER A 603 -35.51 -20.43 23.30
N GLY A 604 -35.55 -19.44 22.40
CA GLY A 604 -35.98 -18.07 22.71
C GLY A 604 -34.99 -17.23 23.50
N GLY A 605 -33.76 -17.73 23.78
CA GLY A 605 -32.69 -17.02 24.46
C GLY A 605 -31.51 -16.64 23.55
N ARG A 606 -30.59 -15.81 24.05
CA ARG A 606 -29.33 -15.54 23.39
C ARG A 606 -28.35 -16.71 23.60
N PRO A 607 -27.53 -17.04 22.61
CA PRO A 607 -26.50 -18.05 22.77
C PRO A 607 -25.43 -17.58 23.77
N VAL A 608 -24.99 -18.50 24.61
CA VAL A 608 -23.80 -18.31 25.46
C VAL A 608 -22.60 -18.90 24.75
N SER A 609 -21.60 -18.08 24.51
CA SER A 609 -20.41 -18.44 23.75
C SER A 609 -19.17 -18.46 24.63
N ARG A 610 -18.30 -19.44 24.40
CA ARG A 610 -16.98 -19.55 25.03
C ARG A 610 -15.97 -19.99 23.97
N SER A 611 -14.70 -19.73 24.23
CA SER A 611 -13.63 -20.15 23.33
C SER A 611 -12.58 -20.98 24.05
N LEU A 612 -12.08 -21.99 23.35
CA LEU A 612 -10.96 -22.82 23.77
C LEU A 612 -9.81 -22.60 22.78
N GLN A 613 -8.61 -22.34 23.28
CA GLN A 613 -7.43 -22.18 22.46
C GLN A 613 -6.43 -23.30 22.73
N ARG A 614 -5.80 -23.82 21.68
CA ARG A 614 -4.70 -24.77 21.75
C ARG A 614 -3.64 -24.40 20.72
N VAL A 615 -2.40 -24.71 21.01
CA VAL A 615 -1.30 -24.54 20.06
C VAL A 615 -0.99 -25.90 19.44
N LEU A 616 -1.10 -25.96 18.10
CA LEU A 616 -0.60 -27.05 17.31
C LEU A 616 0.90 -26.85 17.10
N TRP A 617 1.69 -27.78 17.61
CA TRP A 617 3.14 -27.73 17.61
C TRP A 617 3.68 -28.61 16.48
N PRO A 618 4.41 -28.07 15.48
CA PRO A 618 4.71 -28.81 14.23
C PRO A 618 5.65 -30.00 14.40
N ALA A 619 6.53 -30.00 15.41
CA ALA A 619 7.50 -31.05 15.67
C ALA A 619 7.80 -31.14 17.18
N PRO A 620 8.39 -32.23 17.70
CA PRO A 620 8.75 -32.36 19.12
C PRO A 620 9.58 -31.19 19.63
N VAL A 621 10.45 -30.65 18.79
CA VAL A 621 11.34 -29.55 19.08
C VAL A 621 11.39 -28.59 17.91
N LEU A 622 11.55 -27.30 18.18
CA LEU A 622 11.65 -26.23 17.17
C LEU A 622 12.83 -25.31 17.50
N VAL A 623 13.38 -24.74 16.45
CA VAL A 623 14.32 -23.64 16.56
C VAL A 623 13.54 -22.34 16.73
N GLY A 624 13.91 -21.56 17.75
CA GLY A 624 13.45 -20.20 17.98
C GLY A 624 14.55 -19.20 17.74
N LEU A 625 14.23 -18.09 17.13
CA LEU A 625 15.14 -16.99 16.82
C LEU A 625 14.61 -15.69 17.40
N ARG A 626 15.51 -14.89 17.99
CA ARG A 626 15.20 -13.55 18.49
C ARG A 626 16.23 -12.55 17.93
N PRO A 627 15.81 -11.43 17.32
CA PRO A 627 16.73 -10.38 16.94
C PRO A 627 17.31 -9.67 18.18
N LEU A 628 18.52 -9.16 18.08
CA LEU A 628 19.19 -8.32 19.09
C LEU A 628 19.10 -6.83 18.75
N PHE A 629 18.25 -6.46 17.82
CA PHE A 629 17.88 -5.10 17.42
C PHE A 629 16.36 -4.95 17.51
N ASP A 630 15.88 -3.72 17.55
CA ASP A 630 14.43 -3.47 17.51
C ASP A 630 13.89 -3.85 16.11
N PRO A 631 12.90 -4.75 16.03
CA PRO A 631 12.32 -5.15 14.74
C PRO A 631 11.69 -4.01 13.94
N GLU A 632 11.19 -2.94 14.61
CA GLU A 632 10.63 -1.76 13.96
C GLU A 632 11.71 -0.85 13.38
N ASP A 633 12.85 -0.72 14.07
CA ASP A 633 13.98 0.08 13.61
C ASP A 633 14.89 -0.67 12.62
N GLY A 634 14.85 -2.01 12.62
CA GLY A 634 15.69 -2.85 11.81
C GLY A 634 17.14 -2.97 12.30
N ALA A 635 17.94 -3.77 11.60
CA ALA A 635 19.37 -3.88 11.87
C ALA A 635 20.12 -2.65 11.36
N PRO A 636 21.27 -2.25 11.97
CA PRO A 636 22.05 -1.11 11.49
C PRO A 636 22.63 -1.41 10.09
N ALA A 637 22.34 -0.53 9.12
CA ALA A 637 22.91 -0.63 7.77
C ALA A 637 24.43 -0.52 7.78
N ASN A 638 25.10 -1.24 6.89
CA ASN A 638 26.56 -1.34 6.82
C ASN A 638 27.20 -1.73 8.17
N GLY A 639 26.45 -2.52 8.94
CA GLY A 639 26.79 -2.97 10.28
C GLY A 639 26.65 -4.48 10.44
N ARG A 640 26.30 -4.91 11.64
CA ARG A 640 26.05 -6.32 11.95
C ARG A 640 24.64 -6.52 12.50
N ALA A 641 23.89 -7.41 11.88
CA ALA A 641 22.60 -7.88 12.37
C ALA A 641 22.82 -9.03 13.34
N GLY A 642 22.56 -8.82 14.64
CA GLY A 642 22.75 -9.79 15.70
C GLY A 642 21.47 -10.55 16.02
N PHE A 643 21.61 -11.83 16.38
CA PHE A 643 20.52 -12.74 16.72
C PHE A 643 20.88 -13.66 17.87
N GLU A 644 19.87 -14.13 18.57
CA GLU A 644 19.94 -15.24 19.51
C GLU A 644 19.08 -16.40 19.04
N LEU A 645 19.62 -17.60 19.17
CA LEU A 645 18.98 -18.83 18.72
C LEU A 645 18.87 -19.80 19.91
N LEU A 646 17.72 -20.45 20.03
CA LEU A 646 17.45 -21.55 20.94
C LEU A 646 16.76 -22.69 20.19
N ARG A 647 16.99 -23.95 20.62
CA ARG A 647 16.20 -25.09 20.15
C ARG A 647 15.50 -25.70 21.34
N VAL A 648 14.15 -25.63 21.33
CA VAL A 648 13.35 -25.99 22.52
C VAL A 648 12.19 -26.89 22.15
N ASP A 649 11.71 -27.64 23.12
CA ASP A 649 10.40 -28.27 23.04
C ASP A 649 9.28 -27.25 23.37
N ALA A 650 8.06 -27.68 23.23
CA ALA A 650 6.91 -26.86 23.47
C ALA A 650 6.73 -26.39 24.94
N ALA A 651 7.50 -26.92 25.91
CA ALA A 651 7.57 -26.41 27.27
C ALA A 651 8.71 -25.40 27.47
N GLY A 652 9.45 -25.08 26.43
CA GLY A 652 10.60 -24.17 26.49
C GLY A 652 11.89 -24.84 27.02
N LYS A 653 11.91 -26.16 27.19
CA LYS A 653 13.10 -26.89 27.61
C LYS A 653 14.08 -26.98 26.47
N PRO A 654 15.37 -26.61 26.67
CA PRO A 654 16.40 -26.69 25.63
C PRO A 654 16.71 -28.13 25.21
N HIS A 655 16.91 -28.34 23.94
CA HIS A 655 17.32 -29.59 23.31
C HIS A 655 18.53 -29.34 22.40
N PRO A 656 19.77 -29.58 22.87
CA PRO A 656 20.96 -29.32 22.08
C PRO A 656 20.99 -30.09 20.74
N VAL A 657 21.56 -29.47 19.73
CA VAL A 657 21.77 -30.07 18.42
C VAL A 657 23.04 -29.48 17.79
N GLN A 658 23.75 -30.27 17.00
CA GLN A 658 24.89 -29.82 16.21
C GLN A 658 24.49 -29.63 14.75
N GLY A 659 25.14 -28.68 14.09
CA GLY A 659 25.04 -28.50 12.64
C GLY A 659 23.74 -27.87 12.15
N LEU A 660 23.13 -26.96 12.91
CA LEU A 660 22.07 -26.09 12.38
C LEU A 660 22.63 -25.28 11.21
N ARG A 661 22.00 -25.36 10.06
CA ARG A 661 22.39 -24.54 8.90
C ARG A 661 21.71 -23.18 8.99
N VAL A 662 22.51 -22.13 9.18
CA VAL A 662 22.04 -20.76 9.29
C VAL A 662 22.48 -19.97 8.07
N SER A 663 21.54 -19.45 7.31
CA SER A 663 21.79 -18.71 6.08
C SER A 663 21.25 -17.28 6.18
N LEU A 664 22.06 -16.31 5.77
CA LEU A 664 21.62 -14.97 5.48
C LEU A 664 21.21 -14.91 4.00
N VAL A 665 19.97 -14.55 3.74
CA VAL A 665 19.42 -14.40 2.39
C VAL A 665 19.00 -12.95 2.20
N ARG A 666 19.46 -12.31 1.12
CA ARG A 666 19.08 -10.95 0.73
C ARG A 666 17.90 -11.03 -0.23
N GLU A 667 16.87 -10.25 0.01
CA GLU A 667 15.79 -10.03 -0.94
C GLU A 667 16.21 -8.90 -1.88
N LEU A 668 16.28 -9.18 -3.15
CA LEU A 668 16.50 -8.22 -4.21
C LEU A 668 15.18 -8.03 -4.94
N ARG A 669 14.83 -6.78 -5.25
CA ARG A 669 13.65 -6.45 -6.01
C ARG A 669 14.08 -5.90 -7.36
N ASP A 670 13.78 -6.63 -8.43
CA ASP A 670 14.02 -6.18 -9.78
C ASP A 670 12.74 -5.56 -10.31
N TYR A 671 12.74 -4.24 -10.48
CA TYR A 671 11.58 -3.48 -10.92
C TYR A 671 11.44 -3.56 -12.43
N HIS A 672 10.23 -3.94 -12.87
CA HIS A 672 9.88 -4.04 -14.28
C HIS A 672 8.77 -3.06 -14.59
N TRP A 673 8.99 -2.20 -15.56
CA TRP A 673 7.94 -1.37 -16.08
C TRP A 673 7.09 -2.18 -17.04
N ARG A 674 5.81 -2.35 -16.77
CA ARG A 674 4.86 -2.98 -17.67
C ARG A 674 3.83 -1.96 -18.13
N TYR A 675 3.36 -2.15 -19.33
CA TYR A 675 2.25 -1.38 -19.86
C TYR A 675 0.94 -2.09 -19.50
N VAL A 676 0.04 -1.39 -18.76
CA VAL A 676 -1.28 -1.91 -18.37
C VAL A 676 -2.34 -1.25 -19.23
N ASP A 677 -3.19 -2.04 -19.91
CA ASP A 677 -4.27 -1.54 -20.73
C ASP A 677 -5.23 -0.68 -19.88
N GLY A 678 -5.38 0.59 -20.24
CA GLY A 678 -6.22 1.57 -19.55
C GLY A 678 -5.55 2.33 -18.38
N GLY A 679 -4.36 1.94 -17.94
CA GLY A 679 -3.65 2.57 -16.82
C GLY A 679 -2.30 3.22 -17.16
N GLY A 680 -1.74 2.98 -18.35
CA GLY A 680 -0.40 3.44 -18.71
C GLY A 680 0.72 2.52 -18.20
N TRP A 681 1.93 3.06 -18.14
CA TRP A 681 3.07 2.33 -17.58
C TRP A 681 2.93 2.22 -16.06
N ASP A 682 2.83 0.98 -15.60
CA ASP A 682 2.89 0.62 -14.20
C ASP A 682 4.20 -0.14 -13.94
N TYR A 683 4.69 -0.16 -12.72
CA TYR A 683 5.84 -0.97 -12.37
C TYR A 683 5.38 -2.13 -11.50
N ASP A 684 5.90 -3.28 -11.80
CA ASP A 684 5.85 -4.47 -10.97
C ASP A 684 7.28 -4.83 -10.57
N TYR A 685 7.46 -5.63 -9.55
CA TYR A 685 8.78 -6.08 -9.18
C TYR A 685 8.80 -7.58 -8.96
N THR A 686 9.86 -8.20 -9.43
CA THR A 686 10.14 -9.60 -9.14
C THR A 686 11.03 -9.67 -7.91
N ARG A 687 10.63 -10.45 -6.91
CA ARG A 687 11.47 -10.72 -5.74
C ARG A 687 12.47 -11.81 -6.11
N ARG A 688 13.72 -11.53 -5.88
CA ARG A 688 14.80 -12.49 -6.03
C ARG A 688 15.51 -12.66 -4.69
N PHE A 689 15.78 -13.89 -4.34
CA PHE A 689 16.44 -14.23 -3.08
C PHE A 689 17.87 -14.66 -3.36
N GLN A 690 18.84 -13.89 -2.88
CA GLN A 690 20.27 -14.20 -3.01
C GLN A 690 20.82 -14.67 -1.68
N GLN A 691 21.32 -15.87 -1.62
CA GLN A 691 22.05 -16.37 -0.45
C GLN A 691 23.39 -15.62 -0.34
N VAL A 692 23.53 -14.86 0.76
CA VAL A 692 24.73 -14.03 1.00
C VAL A 692 25.81 -14.85 1.71
N GLU A 693 25.42 -15.54 2.78
CA GLU A 693 26.34 -16.32 3.61
C GLU A 693 25.60 -17.47 4.28
N THR A 694 26.28 -18.60 4.44
CA THR A 694 25.77 -19.75 5.19
C THR A 694 26.81 -20.21 6.19
N ARG A 695 26.35 -20.53 7.41
CA ARG A 695 27.16 -21.08 8.51
C ARG A 695 26.49 -22.30 9.12
N GLN A 696 27.30 -23.14 9.73
CA GLN A 696 26.80 -24.18 10.64
C GLN A 696 27.00 -23.69 12.06
N LEU A 697 25.95 -23.77 12.88
CA LEU A 697 25.96 -23.41 14.29
C LEU A 697 25.43 -24.56 15.14
N ASP A 698 25.93 -24.67 16.36
CA ASP A 698 25.43 -25.62 17.33
C ASP A 698 24.51 -24.90 18.33
N ALA A 699 23.34 -25.48 18.60
CA ALA A 699 22.47 -25.03 19.66
C ALA A 699 22.78 -25.80 20.93
N GLY A 700 23.13 -25.09 21.99
CA GLY A 700 23.40 -25.63 23.32
C GLY A 700 22.16 -25.60 24.24
N THR A 701 22.39 -25.67 25.53
CA THR A 701 21.38 -25.53 26.60
C THR A 701 21.07 -24.05 26.90
N SER A 702 21.87 -23.12 26.40
CA SER A 702 21.68 -21.69 26.51
C SER A 702 21.58 -21.08 25.10
N ALA A 703 21.07 -19.86 25.01
CA ALA A 703 20.95 -19.15 23.74
C ALA A 703 22.32 -19.00 23.05
N THR A 704 22.40 -19.41 21.79
CA THR A 704 23.57 -19.23 20.95
C THR A 704 23.44 -17.89 20.22
N ARG A 705 24.43 -17.01 20.39
CA ARG A 705 24.50 -15.71 19.72
C ARG A 705 25.29 -15.80 18.45
N PHE A 706 24.79 -15.14 17.39
CA PHE A 706 25.50 -14.98 16.14
C PHE A 706 25.09 -13.67 15.46
N ASP A 707 25.86 -13.25 14.49
CA ASP A 707 25.57 -12.05 13.72
C ASP A 707 26.07 -12.20 12.28
N PHE A 708 25.46 -11.43 11.37
CA PHE A 708 25.90 -11.31 9.98
C PHE A 708 26.21 -9.87 9.63
N ALA A 709 27.21 -9.66 8.77
CA ALA A 709 27.43 -8.36 8.15
C ALA A 709 26.31 -8.09 7.14
N VAL A 710 25.68 -6.93 7.25
CA VAL A 710 24.57 -6.52 6.38
C VAL A 710 24.83 -5.13 5.82
N GLU A 711 24.52 -4.95 4.58
CA GLU A 711 24.39 -3.66 3.91
C GLU A 711 22.95 -3.15 4.05
N TRP A 712 22.64 -2.06 3.41
CA TRP A 712 21.26 -1.66 3.22
C TRP A 712 20.45 -2.72 2.46
N GLY A 713 19.27 -3.06 2.92
CA GLY A 713 18.36 -3.92 2.17
C GLY A 713 17.42 -4.74 3.04
N GLU A 714 16.59 -5.51 2.36
CA GLU A 714 15.75 -6.54 2.95
C GLU A 714 16.50 -7.86 3.00
N TYR A 715 16.35 -8.51 4.13
CA TYR A 715 17.00 -9.78 4.40
C TYR A 715 16.06 -10.75 5.10
N ARG A 716 16.43 -12.01 5.08
CA ARG A 716 15.86 -12.99 5.99
C ARG A 716 16.96 -13.92 6.52
N ILE A 717 16.82 -14.31 7.76
CA ILE A 717 17.58 -15.44 8.32
C ILE A 717 16.78 -16.71 8.07
N GLU A 718 17.44 -17.71 7.52
CA GLU A 718 16.92 -19.07 7.43
C GLU A 718 17.71 -19.99 8.34
N VAL A 719 17.04 -20.74 9.23
CA VAL A 719 17.67 -21.73 10.11
C VAL A 719 17.04 -23.07 9.85
N GLN A 720 17.80 -23.98 9.30
CA GLN A 720 17.36 -25.36 9.04
C GLN A 720 17.84 -26.29 10.14
N ASP A 721 16.90 -27.00 10.75
CA ASP A 721 17.20 -28.05 11.74
C ASP A 721 17.43 -29.37 11.01
N PRO A 722 18.63 -29.96 11.11
CA PRO A 722 18.97 -31.21 10.42
C PRO A 722 18.17 -32.43 10.95
N VAL A 723 17.61 -32.33 12.16
CA VAL A 723 16.88 -33.44 12.78
C VAL A 723 15.41 -33.43 12.43
N THR A 724 14.77 -32.26 12.49
CA THR A 724 13.34 -32.12 12.18
C THR A 724 13.08 -31.86 10.68
N GLY A 725 14.08 -31.38 9.95
CA GLY A 725 13.97 -30.91 8.57
C GLY A 725 13.22 -29.59 8.41
N LEU A 726 12.73 -29.01 9.52
CA LEU A 726 12.00 -27.74 9.47
C LEU A 726 12.96 -26.57 9.31
N THR A 727 12.50 -25.53 8.59
CA THR A 727 13.23 -24.30 8.40
C THR A 727 12.46 -23.16 9.06
N LEU A 728 13.15 -22.46 9.98
CA LEU A 728 12.69 -21.17 10.47
C LEU A 728 13.10 -20.10 9.47
N ARG A 729 12.22 -19.14 9.20
CA ARG A 729 12.52 -17.94 8.42
C ARG A 729 12.20 -16.72 9.25
N TYR A 730 13.08 -15.75 9.25
CA TYR A 730 12.88 -14.49 9.94
C TYR A 730 13.22 -13.35 9.00
N PRO A 731 12.22 -12.67 8.42
CA PRO A 731 12.44 -11.49 7.59
C PRO A 731 12.82 -10.30 8.47
N PHE A 732 13.76 -9.49 8.01
CA PHE A 732 14.17 -8.25 8.65
C PHE A 732 14.76 -7.29 7.62
N HIS A 733 14.80 -6.02 7.97
CA HIS A 733 15.49 -5.02 7.17
C HIS A 733 16.77 -4.53 7.88
N ALA A 734 17.74 -4.13 7.09
CA ALA A 734 18.92 -3.45 7.57
C ALA A 734 18.91 -2.01 7.05
N GLY A 735 19.02 -1.06 7.98
CA GLY A 735 18.77 0.35 7.72
C GLY A 735 17.31 0.73 7.91
N TRP A 736 16.93 1.92 7.51
CA TRP A 736 15.55 2.41 7.68
C TRP A 736 14.61 1.69 6.71
N SER A 737 13.56 1.09 7.23
CA SER A 737 12.45 0.59 6.41
C SER A 737 11.59 1.78 5.97
N TRP A 738 11.75 2.20 4.74
CA TRP A 738 10.92 3.20 4.09
C TRP A 738 10.08 2.52 3.03
N GLY A 739 8.90 2.04 3.36
CA GLY A 739 7.98 1.48 2.37
C GLY A 739 8.63 0.51 1.37
N ASP A 740 7.97 0.22 0.28
CA ASP A 740 8.40 -0.79 -0.71
C ASP A 740 9.74 -0.56 -1.45
N ASP A 741 10.51 0.49 -1.15
CA ASP A 741 11.75 0.85 -1.87
C ASP A 741 13.00 0.76 -1.00
N ASN A 742 13.57 -0.42 -0.89
CA ASN A 742 14.78 -0.73 -0.12
C ASN A 742 16.09 -0.54 -0.89
N ARG A 743 16.29 0.59 -1.50
CA ARG A 743 17.60 0.93 -2.07
C ARG A 743 18.38 1.82 -1.10
N GLY A 744 19.70 1.62 -1.01
CA GLY A 744 20.58 2.50 -0.23
C GLY A 744 20.46 3.98 -0.65
N PRO A 745 21.14 4.93 0.05
CA PRO A 745 21.09 6.36 -0.27
C PRO A 745 21.38 6.68 -1.74
N ASP A 746 22.23 5.90 -2.39
CA ASP A 746 22.53 6.02 -3.83
C ASP A 746 21.37 5.55 -4.72
N ALA A 747 20.42 4.81 -4.17
CA ALA A 747 19.26 4.28 -4.88
C ALA A 747 18.01 5.18 -4.81
N ARG A 748 17.99 6.16 -3.89
CA ARG A 748 16.92 7.15 -3.71
C ARG A 748 17.42 8.57 -3.91
N PRO A 749 17.79 8.93 -5.15
CA PRO A 749 18.34 10.25 -5.45
C PRO A 749 17.32 11.41 -5.29
N ASP A 750 16.08 11.09 -5.04
CA ASP A 750 14.95 11.98 -4.79
C ASP A 750 14.73 12.31 -3.30
N LYS A 751 15.46 11.68 -2.37
CA LYS A 751 15.23 11.79 -0.92
C LYS A 751 16.38 12.47 -0.19
N VAL A 752 16.01 13.33 0.78
CA VAL A 752 16.93 13.98 1.73
C VAL A 752 16.68 13.42 3.12
N LYS A 753 17.72 12.95 3.79
CA LYS A 753 17.62 12.53 5.19
C LYS A 753 17.72 13.73 6.11
N LEU A 754 16.77 13.83 7.03
CA LEU A 754 16.74 14.84 8.09
C LEU A 754 16.87 14.18 9.46
N ALA A 755 17.71 14.74 10.32
CA ALA A 755 17.83 14.32 11.71
C ALA A 755 17.79 15.53 12.64
N LEU A 756 17.06 15.41 13.74
CA LEU A 756 16.98 16.41 14.79
C LEU A 756 17.94 16.04 15.93
N ASP A 757 18.47 17.04 16.63
CA ASP A 757 19.42 16.81 17.72
C ASP A 757 18.76 16.29 19.01
N ARG A 758 17.46 16.50 19.20
CA ARG A 758 16.71 16.08 20.39
C ARG A 758 15.21 16.04 20.16
N THR A 759 14.45 15.70 21.17
CA THR A 759 12.99 15.75 21.24
C THR A 759 12.57 16.75 22.32
N GLY A 760 11.34 17.25 22.26
CA GLY A 760 10.75 18.09 23.30
C GLY A 760 11.22 19.56 23.28
N TYR A 761 11.15 20.20 22.11
CA TYR A 761 11.50 21.61 21.94
C TYR A 761 10.45 22.54 22.56
N ARG A 762 10.90 23.74 23.02
CA ARG A 762 10.08 24.82 23.56
C ARG A 762 10.43 26.14 22.89
N ALA A 763 9.54 27.11 22.97
CA ALA A 763 9.85 28.48 22.55
C ALA A 763 11.12 29.00 23.26
N GLY A 764 12.01 29.61 22.51
CA GLY A 764 13.33 30.09 22.98
C GLY A 764 14.45 29.06 22.85
N ASP A 765 14.16 27.79 22.53
CA ASP A 765 15.17 26.78 22.19
C ASP A 765 15.77 27.01 20.79
N THR A 766 16.85 26.31 20.50
CA THR A 766 17.42 26.23 19.18
C THR A 766 17.22 24.79 18.68
N LEU A 767 16.51 24.64 17.57
CA LEU A 767 16.39 23.39 16.84
C LEU A 767 17.62 23.23 15.95
N LYS A 768 18.33 22.12 16.10
CA LYS A 768 19.43 21.76 15.22
C LYS A 768 19.01 20.65 14.28
N VAL A 769 19.03 20.95 12.98
CA VAL A 769 18.65 20.00 11.91
C VAL A 769 19.89 19.61 11.12
N THR A 770 20.17 18.32 11.03
CA THR A 770 21.20 17.78 10.14
C THR A 770 20.56 17.32 8.86
N VAL A 771 21.02 17.86 7.74
CA VAL A 771 20.55 17.59 6.39
C VAL A 771 21.60 16.74 5.67
N THR A 772 21.21 15.57 5.22
CA THR A 772 22.07 14.64 4.45
C THR A 772 21.39 14.36 3.12
N PRO A 773 21.79 15.06 2.05
CA PRO A 773 21.26 14.79 0.69
C PRO A 773 21.93 13.57 0.05
N PRO A 774 21.27 12.96 -0.95
CA PRO A 774 21.90 11.90 -1.74
C PRO A 774 23.05 12.41 -2.61
N GLN A 775 23.01 13.70 -2.98
CA GLN A 775 24.02 14.39 -3.76
C GLN A 775 24.08 15.87 -3.36
N PRO A 776 25.21 16.57 -3.59
CA PRO A 776 25.30 18.00 -3.32
C PRO A 776 24.22 18.80 -4.03
N GLY A 777 23.66 19.81 -3.34
CA GLY A 777 22.60 20.64 -3.90
C GLY A 777 22.36 21.91 -3.10
N ARG A 778 21.59 22.82 -3.69
CA ARG A 778 21.10 24.06 -3.10
C ARG A 778 19.58 24.04 -3.01
N GLY A 779 19.04 24.75 -2.04
CA GLY A 779 17.59 24.83 -1.90
C GLY A 779 17.15 25.47 -0.61
N VAL A 780 16.08 24.97 -0.02
CA VAL A 780 15.44 25.58 1.14
C VAL A 780 15.16 24.56 2.24
N LEU A 781 15.31 25.03 3.47
CA LEU A 781 14.86 24.37 4.69
C LEU A 781 13.63 25.13 5.18
N LEU A 782 12.51 24.44 5.32
CA LEU A 782 11.23 25.01 5.73
C LEU A 782 10.86 24.44 7.10
N VAL A 783 10.29 25.28 7.97
CA VAL A 783 9.50 24.82 9.11
C VAL A 783 8.06 25.17 8.83
N GLU A 784 7.20 24.20 8.90
CA GLU A 784 5.84 24.31 8.39
C GLU A 784 4.82 23.57 9.26
N SER A 785 3.59 24.07 9.21
CA SER A 785 2.40 23.45 9.81
C SER A 785 1.22 23.67 8.86
N ASP A 786 0.11 24.26 9.32
CA ASP A 786 -0.95 24.80 8.47
C ASP A 786 -0.54 26.08 7.71
N ARG A 787 0.64 26.59 8.01
CA ARG A 787 1.29 27.76 7.40
C ARG A 787 2.80 27.62 7.41
N LEU A 788 3.49 28.43 6.64
CA LEU A 788 4.94 28.57 6.70
C LEU A 788 5.33 29.30 8.00
N LEU A 789 6.16 28.65 8.82
CA LEU A 789 6.66 29.19 10.09
C LEU A 789 8.07 29.77 9.94
N TYR A 790 8.91 29.14 9.12
CA TYR A 790 10.29 29.57 8.89
C TYR A 790 10.79 29.09 7.53
N VAL A 791 11.66 29.86 6.92
CA VAL A 791 12.37 29.51 5.68
C VAL A 791 13.83 29.95 5.78
N GLN A 792 14.72 29.07 5.32
CA GLN A 792 16.14 29.32 5.24
C GLN A 792 16.70 28.69 3.96
N ASP A 793 17.46 29.48 3.19
CA ASP A 793 18.20 28.96 2.05
C ASP A 793 19.37 28.13 2.56
N ILE A 794 19.61 26.99 1.91
CA ILE A 794 20.64 26.03 2.29
C ILE A 794 21.44 25.56 1.08
N GLU A 795 22.72 25.28 1.35
CA GLU A 795 23.62 24.58 0.43
C GLU A 795 24.27 23.44 1.19
N VAL A 796 24.24 22.23 0.64
CA VAL A 796 24.82 21.03 1.27
C VAL A 796 25.69 20.28 0.28
N GLY A 797 26.87 19.89 0.73
CA GLY A 797 27.80 19.08 -0.07
C GLY A 797 28.68 19.87 -1.04
N GLY A 798 28.61 21.21 -1.06
CA GLY A 798 29.41 22.05 -1.95
C GLY A 798 30.91 22.04 -1.64
N ASP A 799 31.28 21.68 -0.41
CA ASP A 799 32.66 21.53 0.09
C ASP A 799 33.11 20.07 0.20
N GLY A 800 32.33 19.14 -0.32
CA GLY A 800 32.57 17.68 -0.23
C GLY A 800 32.06 17.05 1.07
N ALA A 801 31.44 17.80 1.98
CA ALA A 801 30.81 17.23 3.17
C ALA A 801 29.52 16.49 2.83
N ALA A 802 29.36 15.28 3.37
CA ALA A 802 28.17 14.45 3.10
C ALA A 802 26.89 15.00 3.75
N SER A 803 27.01 15.90 4.76
CA SER A 803 25.88 16.47 5.50
C SER A 803 26.21 17.87 6.03
N ALA A 804 25.19 18.69 6.28
CA ALA A 804 25.32 19.98 6.94
C ALA A 804 24.30 20.11 8.07
N SER A 805 24.63 20.85 9.13
CA SER A 805 23.73 21.13 10.25
C SER A 805 23.33 22.59 10.29
N PHE A 806 22.05 22.84 10.46
CA PHE A 806 21.45 24.18 10.51
C PHE A 806 20.79 24.41 11.87
N SER A 807 20.92 25.63 12.39
CA SER A 807 20.35 26.03 13.69
C SER A 807 19.20 27.00 13.48
N ILE A 808 18.03 26.65 13.96
CA ILE A 808 16.80 27.40 13.76
C ILE A 808 16.24 27.81 15.12
N PRO A 809 15.92 29.08 15.36
CA PRO A 809 15.31 29.51 16.61
C PRO A 809 13.86 29.06 16.69
N VAL A 810 13.50 28.37 17.76
CA VAL A 810 12.12 27.92 18.02
C VAL A 810 11.32 29.09 18.60
N THR A 811 10.23 29.46 17.94
CA THR A 811 9.35 30.55 18.37
C THR A 811 8.10 30.04 19.07
N ALA A 812 7.35 30.93 19.74
CA ALA A 812 6.09 30.59 20.40
C ALA A 812 5.01 30.04 19.42
N ASP A 813 5.09 30.42 18.15
CA ASP A 813 4.18 29.95 17.09
C ASP A 813 4.31 28.44 16.82
N TRP A 814 5.40 27.81 17.28
CA TRP A 814 5.64 26.37 17.13
C TRP A 814 5.07 25.54 18.27
N GLU A 815 4.49 26.13 19.29
CA GLU A 815 3.86 25.42 20.40
C GLU A 815 2.58 24.69 19.96
N ARG A 816 2.75 23.83 18.96
CA ARG A 816 1.74 23.04 18.26
C ARG A 816 2.17 21.58 18.22
N HIS A 817 1.25 20.70 17.81
CA HIS A 817 1.56 19.28 17.63
C HIS A 817 1.97 18.91 16.20
N ASP A 818 1.72 19.79 15.23
CA ASP A 818 1.81 19.58 13.79
C ASP A 818 2.91 20.42 13.14
N VAL A 819 4.05 20.54 13.80
CA VAL A 819 5.22 21.22 13.27
C VAL A 819 6.14 20.23 12.59
N TYR A 820 6.54 20.54 11.37
CA TYR A 820 7.44 19.71 10.56
C TYR A 820 8.58 20.55 10.02
N VAL A 821 9.75 19.93 9.88
CA VAL A 821 10.85 20.46 9.07
C VAL A 821 10.86 19.71 7.77
N SER A 822 10.91 20.43 6.65
CA SER A 822 11.16 19.85 5.35
C SER A 822 12.36 20.52 4.68
N ALA A 823 13.15 19.72 3.95
CA ALA A 823 14.25 20.21 3.12
C ALA A 823 13.97 19.88 1.67
N LEU A 824 14.17 20.85 0.82
CA LEU A 824 14.11 20.74 -0.62
C LEU A 824 15.45 21.16 -1.20
N LEU A 825 16.08 20.27 -1.97
CA LEU A 825 17.36 20.52 -2.61
C LEU A 825 17.26 20.33 -4.12
N PHE A 826 17.77 21.28 -4.87
CA PHE A 826 17.99 21.17 -6.30
C PHE A 826 19.48 20.95 -6.55
N ARG A 827 19.77 20.06 -7.48
CA ARG A 827 21.10 19.83 -8.01
C ARG A 827 21.18 20.29 -9.47
N GLY A 828 22.31 20.76 -9.90
CA GLY A 828 22.58 21.06 -11.28
C GLY A 828 22.58 19.77 -12.12
N GLY A 829 21.94 19.82 -13.30
CA GLY A 829 21.99 18.73 -14.26
C GLY A 829 23.40 18.60 -14.86
N SER A 830 24.04 17.42 -14.76
CA SER A 830 25.19 17.09 -15.59
C SER A 830 24.79 15.98 -16.56
N ALA A 831 25.30 16.04 -17.79
CA ALA A 831 24.98 15.08 -18.85
C ALA A 831 25.34 13.62 -18.47
N SER A 832 26.18 13.38 -17.48
CA SER A 832 26.57 12.05 -16.99
C SER A 832 25.58 11.46 -15.97
N SER A 833 24.69 12.26 -15.37
CA SER A 833 23.76 11.83 -14.30
C SER A 833 22.32 11.68 -14.78
N ALA A 834 22.11 11.15 -15.93
CA ALA A 834 20.91 11.23 -16.77
C ALA A 834 19.65 10.55 -16.23
N ILE A 835 19.68 9.83 -15.13
CA ILE A 835 18.52 9.05 -14.64
C ILE A 835 18.05 9.53 -13.27
N THR A 836 18.69 10.52 -12.69
CA THR A 836 18.42 10.95 -11.34
C THR A 836 17.61 12.25 -11.28
N PRO A 837 16.57 12.35 -10.43
CA PRO A 837 15.78 13.57 -10.30
C PRO A 837 16.65 14.78 -9.95
N SER A 838 16.39 15.92 -10.60
CA SER A 838 17.07 17.19 -10.29
C SER A 838 16.69 17.75 -8.92
N ARG A 839 15.75 17.12 -8.22
CA ARG A 839 15.18 17.55 -6.94
C ARG A 839 15.18 16.38 -5.95
N ALA A 840 15.59 16.68 -4.71
CA ALA A 840 15.44 15.78 -3.59
C ALA A 840 14.69 16.46 -2.45
N ILE A 841 13.87 15.69 -1.71
CA ILE A 841 13.05 16.20 -0.61
C ILE A 841 13.14 15.29 0.60
N GLY A 842 13.06 15.91 1.80
CA GLY A 842 12.92 15.21 3.07
C GLY A 842 11.96 15.95 3.99
N ALA A 843 11.32 15.25 4.90
CA ALA A 843 10.47 15.84 5.94
C ALA A 843 10.62 15.07 7.26
N VAL A 844 10.51 15.77 8.39
CA VAL A 844 10.54 15.17 9.73
C VAL A 844 9.65 15.94 10.68
N HIS A 845 8.93 15.24 11.54
CA HIS A 845 8.12 15.84 12.60
C HIS A 845 9.01 16.46 13.69
N VAL A 846 8.66 17.68 14.16
CA VAL A 846 9.32 18.33 15.29
C VAL A 846 8.54 18.04 16.57
N PRO A 847 9.03 17.18 17.46
CA PRO A 847 8.33 16.84 18.68
C PRO A 847 8.45 18.00 19.70
N MET A 848 7.41 18.81 19.86
CA MET A 848 7.34 19.88 20.83
C MET A 848 7.11 19.34 22.25
N ALA A 849 7.67 20.00 23.26
CA ALA A 849 7.51 19.62 24.67
C ALA A 849 6.05 19.70 25.11
N ARG A 850 5.58 18.65 25.79
CA ARG A 850 4.20 18.53 26.26
C ARG A 850 4.06 18.64 27.78
N ALA A 851 5.15 18.78 28.52
CA ALA A 851 5.15 18.73 29.99
C ALA A 851 4.18 19.75 30.62
N ASP A 852 4.10 20.95 30.03
CA ASP A 852 3.24 22.02 30.55
C ASP A 852 1.74 21.82 30.22
N ARG A 853 1.42 20.84 29.36
CA ARG A 853 0.06 20.46 28.95
C ARG A 853 -0.33 19.06 29.45
N THR A 854 0.54 18.39 30.18
CA THR A 854 0.27 17.08 30.73
C THR A 854 -0.53 17.21 32.03
N VAL A 855 -1.70 16.60 32.06
CA VAL A 855 -2.54 16.51 33.25
C VAL A 855 -2.33 15.14 33.89
N ALA A 856 -1.84 15.14 35.12
CA ALA A 856 -1.76 13.91 35.91
C ALA A 856 -3.15 13.54 36.45
N VAL A 857 -3.67 12.39 36.03
CA VAL A 857 -4.96 11.87 36.53
C VAL A 857 -4.68 10.74 37.50
N GLY A 858 -5.03 10.95 38.79
CA GLY A 858 -4.96 9.91 39.82
C GLY A 858 -6.35 9.33 40.06
N LEU A 859 -6.50 8.03 39.92
CA LEU A 859 -7.73 7.33 40.26
C LEU A 859 -7.54 6.56 41.57
N LYS A 860 -8.40 6.85 42.57
CA LYS A 860 -8.53 6.03 43.78
C LYS A 860 -9.78 5.20 43.64
N VAL A 861 -9.62 3.93 43.36
CA VAL A 861 -10.73 2.99 43.23
C VAL A 861 -10.58 1.87 44.25
N PRO A 862 -11.68 1.28 44.78
CA PRO A 862 -11.61 0.09 45.59
C PRO A 862 -11.01 -1.08 44.79
N GLU A 863 -10.26 -1.98 45.44
CA GLU A 863 -9.73 -3.18 44.79
C GLU A 863 -10.81 -4.12 44.25
N GLN A 864 -12.00 -4.07 44.88
CA GLN A 864 -13.18 -4.85 44.47
C GLN A 864 -14.41 -3.95 44.46
N MET A 865 -15.15 -3.97 43.37
CA MET A 865 -16.47 -3.35 43.27
C MET A 865 -17.52 -4.42 42.97
N ARG A 866 -18.66 -4.36 43.62
CA ARG A 866 -19.83 -5.18 43.29
C ARG A 866 -20.64 -4.53 42.20
N PRO A 867 -21.15 -5.29 41.22
CA PRO A 867 -22.14 -4.77 40.29
C PRO A 867 -23.37 -4.28 41.09
N GLN A 868 -23.86 -3.10 40.76
CA GLN A 868 -25.11 -2.60 41.32
C GLN A 868 -26.27 -3.11 40.49
#